data_a69a80782e1b632883290224f1d6475d
#
_entry.id   a69a80782e1b632883290224f1d6475d
#
_cell.length_a   1.000
_cell.length_b   1.000
_cell.length_c   1.000
_cell.angle_alpha   90.00
_cell.angle_beta   90.00
_cell.angle_gamma   90.00
#
_symmetry.space_group_name_H-M   'P 1'
#
loop_
_entity.id
_entity.type
_entity.pdbx_description
1 polymer ?
#
loop_
_entity_poly.entity_id
_entity_poly.type
_entity_poly.pdbx_seq_one_letter_code
_entity_poly.pdbx_strand_id
1 'polypeptide(L)'
;MALQYSDYQAQTSSEKTVLATIDASVRLMGWNQVSTTAVYSIACSQTILLATEESGVAYSLASSSACAAGQYYLDTTAQLLYVQSFGSVNPNGLFVAATYRFFFANTPITLPFDLASGAEVFWEPMLQSTSQFGVQIDIVNQASEAIEGTGTLTLNNDQSFWPANFDQLIFENKNVSIYSYNRKLAPSQAQLLFLGYIQKKTYTTSQVSFALKDLLSNLKQPIALKQISLLATRTNASLANAFQRQVLGQLKGHVLVGTDQTLTGYPISGTVSVAVSSATVTGVSTVFTQQLNPADSLVINGASYSIASIQSDTSLTLSNAYTGASAISGSAAAVVAKDPKRWQNRTYLVASHPLRTPTVLTVAGSSISRLAVSSTTDLQAGDTLLISSSTPQTVVIASVVNTSLVTLSTSLTTIPPIGTTVTRPAVQNVRIDGLLLQYGRDYTVNSGTPSTITLFNAAEANACPVQQLTGSATFTNGSSIVSGSGFKQNLVGSTLVAPVGNAVFTEVLSVDSDIQITLRSAWAFGTVTTQMQYKLQVANEKSIVTADVYGRTIDGTSTGAFVRTGAGMVSLLLTDLGLGSLLNTSSFNVATTDASMDLGLALPATASSSTPPLYRDVIASISKSINGILVQTNNFQLRYGIIQPNKTTASLRLTESDVLTLSVAASAAKMIQTAIVTYQPREYDYTTLAASTKSASSVSQLSTYLLKTTISQTFPTLLINQADALRLAQRWNLLLERSSGLLSITTKLQGAAVQVGDVIDLSHAKLFTRFGATDRRRLVMVQKVMKDGLGVQIEGIDLSNMFNRVCTITASSNVYSAASADELAYSGYITDSFGMQSNTPTTFGLNIIY
;
A
#
# COMPACT_ATOMS: atom_id res chain seq x y z
N MET A 1 22.32 7.79 47.73
CA MET A 1 21.05 8.37 47.23
C MET A 1 21.21 8.51 45.72
N ALA A 2 20.53 7.74 44.91
CA ALA A 2 20.62 7.88 43.44
C ALA A 2 20.00 9.25 43.09
N LEU A 3 20.77 10.08 42.38
CA LEU A 3 20.28 11.34 41.86
C LEU A 3 19.09 11.05 40.95
N GLN A 4 17.98 11.77 41.16
CA GLN A 4 16.86 11.63 40.25
C GLN A 4 17.12 12.40 38.93
N TYR A 5 16.38 12.09 37.87
CA TYR A 5 16.50 12.77 36.57
C TYR A 5 16.32 14.29 36.67
N SER A 6 15.55 14.79 37.64
CA SER A 6 15.41 16.19 37.98
C SER A 6 16.75 16.87 38.35
N ASP A 7 17.68 16.14 38.99
CA ASP A 7 18.98 16.66 39.40
C ASP A 7 19.95 16.79 38.20
N TYR A 8 19.73 16.02 37.14
CA TYR A 8 20.47 16.10 35.87
C TYR A 8 20.25 17.45 35.17
N GLN A 9 19.12 18.08 35.41
CA GLN A 9 18.70 19.29 34.72
C GLN A 9 19.40 20.55 35.24
N ALA A 10 19.87 20.51 36.49
CA ALA A 10 20.51 21.65 37.13
C ALA A 10 22.02 21.75 36.88
N GLN A 11 22.61 20.82 36.10
CA GLN A 11 24.06 20.70 36.04
C GLN A 11 24.68 21.47 34.88
N THR A 12 25.93 21.89 35.05
CA THR A 12 26.70 22.63 34.06
C THR A 12 27.11 21.73 32.86
N SER A 13 27.37 22.32 31.71
CA SER A 13 27.80 21.62 30.49
C SER A 13 29.09 20.78 30.68
N SER A 14 29.95 21.14 31.67
CA SER A 14 31.19 20.42 31.96
C SER A 14 31.00 19.03 32.56
N GLU A 15 29.82 18.69 33.05
CA GLU A 15 29.52 17.36 33.61
C GLU A 15 28.92 16.37 32.62
N LYS A 16 28.57 16.87 31.41
CA LYS A 16 27.96 16.04 30.35
C LYS A 16 29.03 15.46 29.45
N THR A 17 28.86 14.19 29.16
CA THR A 17 29.71 13.43 28.24
C THR A 17 28.88 12.92 27.09
N VAL A 18 29.32 13.15 25.87
CA VAL A 18 28.71 12.50 24.68
C VAL A 18 29.46 11.20 24.42
N LEU A 19 28.71 10.15 24.24
CA LEU A 19 29.19 8.79 23.99
C LEU A 19 28.76 8.33 22.61
N ALA A 20 29.63 7.63 21.90
CA ALA A 20 29.27 7.01 20.63
C ALA A 20 29.80 5.57 20.54
N THR A 21 28.97 4.64 20.09
CA THR A 21 29.41 3.32 19.67
C THR A 21 29.31 3.23 18.16
N ILE A 22 30.30 2.61 17.53
CA ILE A 22 30.37 2.41 16.07
C ILE A 22 30.74 0.98 15.78
N ASP A 23 29.94 0.33 14.94
CA ASP A 23 30.26 -1.00 14.46
C ASP A 23 30.97 -0.93 13.10
N ALA A 24 31.90 -1.87 12.86
CA ALA A 24 32.57 -2.06 11.58
C ALA A 24 32.82 -3.53 11.31
N SER A 25 32.80 -3.96 10.07
CA SER A 25 33.11 -5.34 9.68
C SER A 25 34.35 -5.40 8.81
N VAL A 26 35.07 -6.51 8.92
CA VAL A 26 36.25 -6.79 8.08
C VAL A 26 36.26 -8.26 7.74
N ARG A 27 36.76 -8.58 6.55
CA ARG A 27 37.11 -9.94 6.18
C ARG A 27 38.43 -10.33 6.88
N LEU A 28 38.43 -11.45 7.58
CA LEU A 28 39.60 -11.99 8.22
C LEU A 28 40.29 -12.97 7.29
N MET A 29 41.62 -12.83 7.11
CA MET A 29 42.46 -13.66 6.26
C MET A 29 43.80 -13.96 7.00
N GLY A 30 44.44 -15.06 6.67
CA GLY A 30 45.70 -15.43 7.28
C GLY A 30 45.53 -16.23 8.57
N TRP A 31 44.56 -17.12 8.59
CA TRP A 31 44.29 -18.02 9.73
C TRP A 31 45.37 -19.05 9.91
N ASN A 32 45.80 -19.26 11.14
CA ASN A 32 46.74 -20.29 11.53
C ASN A 32 45.99 -21.45 12.18
N GLN A 33 46.26 -22.66 11.75
CA GLN A 33 45.69 -23.86 12.37
C GLN A 33 46.27 -24.06 13.77
N VAL A 34 45.39 -24.33 14.72
CA VAL A 34 45.78 -24.58 16.12
C VAL A 34 46.10 -26.07 16.27
N SER A 35 47.38 -26.41 16.22
CA SER A 35 47.84 -27.81 16.30
C SER A 35 47.24 -28.67 15.15
N THR A 36 46.78 -29.88 15.42
CA THR A 36 46.15 -30.82 14.48
C THR A 36 44.61 -30.73 14.51
N THR A 37 44.07 -29.72 15.19
CA THR A 37 42.61 -29.56 15.34
C THR A 37 41.98 -28.88 14.12
N ALA A 38 40.68 -28.92 14.05
CA ALA A 38 39.90 -28.15 13.06
C ALA A 38 39.65 -26.67 13.50
N VAL A 39 40.31 -26.25 14.57
CA VAL A 39 40.23 -24.85 15.09
C VAL A 39 41.38 -24.05 14.49
N TYR A 40 41.07 -22.82 14.11
CA TYR A 40 42.02 -21.85 13.54
C TYR A 40 42.03 -20.58 14.38
N SER A 41 43.17 -19.91 14.44
CA SER A 41 43.33 -18.65 15.15
C SER A 41 43.93 -17.56 14.26
N ILE A 42 43.56 -16.30 14.56
CA ILE A 42 44.12 -15.11 13.94
C ILE A 42 44.34 -14.04 15.02
N ALA A 43 45.33 -13.17 14.83
CA ALA A 43 45.54 -12.04 15.73
C ALA A 43 44.35 -11.06 15.68
N CYS A 44 43.81 -10.71 16.85
CA CYS A 44 42.64 -9.80 16.96
C CYS A 44 42.71 -9.03 18.28
N SER A 45 42.96 -7.73 18.19
CA SER A 45 43.08 -6.84 19.35
C SER A 45 41.77 -6.07 19.64
N GLN A 46 40.73 -6.26 18.85
CA GLN A 46 39.46 -5.49 18.93
C GLN A 46 38.34 -6.36 19.53
N THR A 47 37.39 -5.68 20.18
CA THR A 47 36.18 -6.34 20.68
C THR A 47 35.30 -6.80 19.51
N ILE A 48 35.03 -8.11 19.44
CA ILE A 48 34.21 -8.72 18.41
C ILE A 48 32.77 -8.84 18.91
N LEU A 49 31.83 -8.29 18.13
CA LEU A 49 30.40 -8.48 18.33
C LEU A 49 29.89 -9.79 17.74
N LEU A 50 30.37 -10.12 16.55
CA LEU A 50 29.87 -11.22 15.75
C LEU A 50 30.93 -11.69 14.77
N ALA A 51 31.07 -12.99 14.61
CA ALA A 51 31.78 -13.61 13.50
C ALA A 51 30.78 -14.33 12.59
N THR A 52 30.94 -14.19 11.27
CA THR A 52 30.04 -14.80 10.26
C THR A 52 30.85 -15.49 9.17
N GLU A 53 30.25 -16.52 8.57
CA GLU A 53 30.83 -17.25 7.42
C GLU A 53 30.15 -16.76 6.11
N GLU A 54 30.70 -17.15 4.97
CA GLU A 54 30.25 -16.80 3.61
C GLU A 54 28.76 -17.04 3.36
N SER A 55 28.17 -18.02 4.03
CA SER A 55 26.73 -18.31 3.98
C SER A 55 25.87 -17.26 4.70
N GLY A 56 26.48 -16.28 5.38
CA GLY A 56 25.77 -15.33 6.24
C GLY A 56 25.36 -15.89 7.61
N VAL A 57 25.72 -17.14 7.91
CA VAL A 57 25.42 -17.78 9.19
C VAL A 57 26.39 -17.28 10.26
N ALA A 58 25.85 -16.85 11.39
CA ALA A 58 26.62 -16.36 12.51
C ALA A 58 27.22 -17.52 13.32
N TYR A 59 28.45 -17.33 13.72
CA TYR A 59 29.10 -18.25 14.70
C TYR A 59 28.58 -17.95 16.11
N SER A 60 28.35 -18.99 16.90
CA SER A 60 28.03 -18.85 18.32
C SER A 60 29.29 -18.65 19.15
N LEU A 61 29.20 -17.91 20.26
CA LEU A 61 30.30 -17.67 21.17
C LEU A 61 30.60 -18.96 21.97
N ALA A 62 31.83 -19.39 21.94
CA ALA A 62 32.36 -20.52 22.77
C ALA A 62 32.89 -19.99 24.11
N SER A 63 32.94 -20.86 25.10
CA SER A 63 33.47 -20.54 26.44
C SER A 63 34.99 -20.68 26.52
N SER A 64 35.66 -21.24 25.52
CA SER A 64 37.10 -21.45 25.47
C SER A 64 37.62 -21.55 24.03
N SER A 65 38.96 -21.56 23.86
CA SER A 65 39.61 -21.71 22.57
C SER A 65 39.39 -23.09 21.89
N ALA A 66 38.80 -24.06 22.59
CA ALA A 66 38.39 -25.35 22.03
C ALA A 66 37.00 -25.23 21.38
N CYS A 67 36.88 -24.41 20.33
CA CYS A 67 35.63 -24.20 19.61
C CYS A 67 35.09 -25.49 18.98
N ALA A 68 33.78 -25.68 18.99
CA ALA A 68 33.08 -26.63 18.14
C ALA A 68 32.74 -26.01 16.76
N ALA A 69 32.32 -26.83 15.81
CA ALA A 69 31.93 -26.36 14.48
C ALA A 69 30.86 -25.27 14.56
N GLY A 70 31.07 -24.14 13.89
CA GLY A 70 30.20 -22.97 13.95
C GLY A 70 30.35 -22.16 15.24
N GLN A 71 31.47 -22.24 15.93
CA GLN A 71 31.75 -21.43 17.12
C GLN A 71 33.00 -20.57 16.94
N TYR A 72 33.05 -19.45 17.71
CA TYR A 72 34.21 -18.62 17.86
C TYR A 72 34.51 -18.33 19.35
N TYR A 73 35.75 -18.04 19.67
CA TYR A 73 36.20 -17.59 20.98
C TYR A 73 37.25 -16.49 20.85
N LEU A 74 37.10 -15.40 21.58
CA LEU A 74 38.07 -14.31 21.63
C LEU A 74 38.86 -14.39 22.92
N ASP A 75 40.15 -14.67 22.81
CA ASP A 75 41.10 -14.56 23.91
C ASP A 75 41.63 -13.13 23.97
N THR A 76 41.10 -12.34 24.89
CA THR A 76 41.48 -10.94 25.05
C THR A 76 42.88 -10.77 25.67
N THR A 77 43.38 -11.77 26.39
CA THR A 77 44.73 -11.75 26.97
C THR A 77 45.77 -12.04 25.92
N ALA A 78 45.55 -13.07 25.11
CA ALA A 78 46.45 -13.44 24.01
C ALA A 78 46.21 -12.61 22.74
N GLN A 79 45.15 -11.81 22.68
CA GLN A 79 44.69 -11.06 21.50
C GLN A 79 44.56 -11.99 20.28
N LEU A 80 43.91 -13.13 20.47
CA LEU A 80 43.67 -14.13 19.44
C LEU A 80 42.16 -14.41 19.31
N LEU A 81 41.66 -14.42 18.08
CA LEU A 81 40.35 -14.96 17.74
C LEU A 81 40.50 -16.40 17.27
N TYR A 82 39.78 -17.29 17.91
CA TYR A 82 39.68 -18.71 17.52
C TYR A 82 38.35 -18.95 16.84
N VAL A 83 38.36 -19.78 15.80
CA VAL A 83 37.14 -20.19 15.08
C VAL A 83 37.23 -21.60 14.57
N GLN A 84 36.10 -22.33 14.58
CA GLN A 84 35.92 -23.54 13.80
C GLN A 84 34.75 -23.34 12.86
N SER A 85 35.00 -23.44 11.54
CA SER A 85 33.97 -23.28 10.53
C SER A 85 32.87 -24.34 10.63
N PHE A 86 31.68 -24.06 10.12
CA PHE A 86 30.57 -25.01 10.17
C PHE A 86 30.85 -26.35 9.50
N GLY A 87 31.62 -26.36 8.43
CA GLY A 87 32.09 -27.59 7.77
C GLY A 87 33.40 -28.14 8.30
N SER A 88 33.99 -27.59 9.40
CA SER A 88 35.36 -27.90 9.89
C SER A 88 36.40 -27.73 8.79
N VAL A 89 36.20 -26.84 7.85
CA VAL A 89 37.07 -26.54 6.71
C VAL A 89 38.03 -25.41 7.08
N ASN A 90 39.17 -25.33 6.40
CA ASN A 90 40.14 -24.26 6.61
C ASN A 90 39.49 -22.88 6.27
N PRO A 91 39.36 -21.93 7.23
CA PRO A 91 38.74 -20.63 7.02
C PRO A 91 39.49 -19.72 6.03
N ASN A 92 40.74 -20.02 5.67
CA ASN A 92 41.44 -19.28 4.61
C ASN A 92 40.81 -19.51 3.23
N GLY A 93 40.10 -20.62 3.03
CA GLY A 93 39.30 -20.91 1.82
C GLY A 93 37.89 -20.39 1.87
N LEU A 94 37.45 -19.80 2.99
CA LEU A 94 36.11 -19.31 3.22
C LEU A 94 36.13 -17.78 3.40
N PHE A 95 34.95 -17.15 3.23
CA PHE A 95 34.75 -15.75 3.58
C PHE A 95 34.32 -15.68 5.05
N VAL A 96 35.25 -15.49 5.98
CA VAL A 96 34.96 -15.27 7.39
C VAL A 96 35.11 -13.78 7.70
N ALA A 97 34.06 -13.17 8.26
CA ALA A 97 34.07 -11.77 8.62
C ALA A 97 33.86 -11.59 10.14
N ALA A 98 34.51 -10.61 10.71
CA ALA A 98 34.25 -10.18 12.08
C ALA A 98 33.62 -8.77 12.06
N THR A 99 32.70 -8.53 12.99
CA THR A 99 32.15 -7.20 13.26
C THR A 99 32.71 -6.71 14.58
N TYR A 100 33.43 -5.61 14.54
CA TYR A 100 34.01 -4.92 15.69
C TYR A 100 33.06 -3.83 16.19
N ARG A 101 33.07 -3.55 17.48
CA ARG A 101 32.46 -2.38 18.10
C ARG A 101 33.53 -1.47 18.71
N PHE A 102 33.53 -0.22 18.32
CA PHE A 102 34.38 0.84 18.85
C PHE A 102 33.57 1.72 19.79
N PHE A 103 34.21 2.20 20.85
CA PHE A 103 33.64 3.01 21.92
C PHE A 103 34.34 4.34 22.00
N PHE A 104 33.62 5.44 21.75
CA PHE A 104 34.15 6.79 21.73
C PHE A 104 33.42 7.71 22.69
N ALA A 105 34.14 8.64 23.32
CA ALA A 105 33.61 9.67 24.15
C ALA A 105 34.33 11.01 23.84
N ASN A 106 33.75 12.13 24.26
CA ASN A 106 34.44 13.43 24.21
C ASN A 106 35.42 13.63 25.39
N THR A 107 35.38 12.74 26.39
CA THR A 107 36.28 12.70 27.54
C THR A 107 36.51 11.28 27.96
N PRO A 108 37.74 10.89 28.47
CA PRO A 108 38.03 9.51 28.82
C PRO A 108 37.12 9.02 29.95
N ILE A 109 36.53 7.83 29.76
CA ILE A 109 35.61 7.22 30.72
C ILE A 109 35.58 5.70 30.54
N THR A 110 35.38 4.95 31.64
CA THR A 110 35.15 3.49 31.64
C THR A 110 33.72 3.23 32.03
N LEU A 111 32.97 2.49 31.24
CA LEU A 111 31.54 2.20 31.42
C LEU A 111 31.24 0.74 31.02
N PRO A 112 30.15 0.14 31.51
CA PRO A 112 29.68 -1.17 31.04
C PRO A 112 29.47 -1.19 29.52
N PHE A 113 29.74 -2.35 28.92
CA PHE A 113 29.66 -2.57 27.47
C PHE A 113 28.35 -2.11 26.82
N ASP A 114 27.23 -2.38 27.46
CA ASP A 114 25.86 -2.00 26.98
C ASP A 114 25.25 -0.85 27.78
N LEU A 115 26.03 -0.14 28.60
CA LEU A 115 25.61 0.93 29.53
C LEU A 115 24.73 0.46 30.69
N ALA A 116 24.15 -0.72 30.65
CA ALA A 116 23.31 -1.27 31.72
C ALA A 116 24.00 -2.39 32.47
N SER A 117 24.74 -3.23 31.76
CA SER A 117 25.41 -4.43 32.28
C SER A 117 26.63 -4.80 31.41
N GLY A 118 27.30 -5.87 31.77
CA GLY A 118 28.43 -6.37 31.00
C GLY A 118 29.80 -5.96 31.57
N ALA A 119 30.88 -6.37 30.89
CA ALA A 119 32.25 -6.02 31.28
C ALA A 119 32.48 -4.52 31.07
N GLU A 120 33.30 -3.92 31.93
CA GLU A 120 33.70 -2.52 31.75
C GLU A 120 34.59 -2.36 30.52
N VAL A 121 34.30 -1.35 29.71
CA VAL A 121 35.05 -1.00 28.50
C VAL A 121 35.49 0.46 28.60
N PHE A 122 36.72 0.72 28.15
CA PHE A 122 37.24 2.08 28.04
C PHE A 122 36.67 2.77 26.80
N TRP A 123 36.14 3.97 26.97
CA TRP A 123 35.62 4.81 25.88
C TRP A 123 36.68 5.83 25.51
N GLU A 124 37.18 5.74 24.28
CA GLU A 124 38.29 6.55 23.80
C GLU A 124 37.89 8.02 23.65
N PRO A 125 38.71 8.98 24.13
CA PRO A 125 38.42 10.41 24.10
C PRO A 125 38.65 11.03 22.72
N MET A 126 38.14 10.40 21.68
CA MET A 126 38.35 10.82 20.29
C MET A 126 37.18 11.61 19.70
N LEU A 127 36.03 11.67 20.37
CA LEU A 127 34.86 12.35 19.88
C LEU A 127 35.04 13.87 19.91
N GLN A 128 35.11 14.49 18.71
CA GLN A 128 35.25 15.95 18.59
C GLN A 128 33.89 16.65 18.55
N SER A 129 32.99 16.18 17.70
CA SER A 129 31.68 16.81 17.53
C SER A 129 30.63 15.85 16.98
N THR A 130 29.39 16.15 17.28
CA THR A 130 28.21 15.55 16.66
C THR A 130 27.33 16.67 16.12
N SER A 131 26.66 16.43 15.00
CA SER A 131 25.60 17.33 14.53
C SER A 131 24.36 17.21 15.42
N GLN A 132 23.40 18.10 15.23
CA GLN A 132 22.06 17.90 15.74
C GLN A 132 21.40 16.73 15.00
N PHE A 133 20.72 15.88 15.76
CA PHE A 133 19.95 14.74 15.22
C PHE A 133 18.47 15.06 15.31
N GLY A 134 17.74 14.95 14.22
CA GLY A 134 16.36 15.34 14.27
C GLY A 134 15.48 14.76 13.17
N VAL A 135 14.19 14.77 13.45
CA VAL A 135 13.11 14.40 12.54
C VAL A 135 12.09 15.52 12.51
N GLN A 136 11.62 15.86 11.34
CA GLN A 136 10.60 16.86 11.12
C GLN A 136 9.53 16.32 10.17
N ILE A 137 8.27 16.69 10.41
CA ILE A 137 7.16 16.53 9.46
C ILE A 137 6.50 17.89 9.24
N ASP A 138 5.98 18.11 8.05
CA ASP A 138 5.15 19.29 7.78
C ASP A 138 3.68 18.88 7.74
N ILE A 139 3.03 18.89 8.90
CA ILE A 139 1.62 18.51 9.03
C ILE A 139 0.73 19.44 8.18
N VAL A 140 1.10 20.70 8.04
CA VAL A 140 0.26 21.70 7.37
C VAL A 140 0.29 21.57 5.86
N ASN A 141 1.44 21.19 5.27
CA ASN A 141 1.58 21.00 3.83
C ASN A 141 1.33 19.53 3.41
N GLN A 142 0.74 18.70 4.28
CA GLN A 142 0.54 17.27 4.05
C GLN A 142 1.83 16.47 3.79
N ALA A 143 2.97 17.02 4.13
CA ALA A 143 4.21 16.28 4.06
C ALA A 143 4.26 15.31 5.25
N SER A 144 3.43 14.26 5.20
CA SER A 144 3.57 13.06 6.04
C SER A 144 4.76 12.21 5.56
N GLU A 145 5.66 12.81 4.79
CA GLU A 145 6.92 12.17 4.45
C GLU A 145 7.68 11.95 5.74
N ALA A 146 7.98 10.70 6.03
CA ALA A 146 8.94 10.35 7.04
C ALA A 146 10.28 11.00 6.65
N ILE A 147 10.61 12.11 7.28
CA ILE A 147 11.89 12.77 7.05
C ILE A 147 12.94 11.93 7.73
N GLU A 148 13.87 11.44 6.92
CA GLU A 148 15.03 10.67 7.34
C GLU A 148 15.84 11.45 8.38
N GLY A 149 16.07 10.82 9.52
CA GLY A 149 17.00 11.35 10.51
C GLY A 149 18.44 11.22 9.99
N THR A 150 19.08 12.35 9.78
CA THR A 150 20.50 12.40 9.34
C THR A 150 21.35 13.10 10.37
N GLY A 151 22.65 12.83 10.32
CA GLY A 151 23.60 13.48 11.18
C GLY A 151 25.04 13.22 10.77
N THR A 152 25.97 13.82 11.49
CA THR A 152 27.42 13.58 11.35
C THR A 152 28.05 13.33 12.69
N LEU A 153 29.03 12.44 12.70
CA LEU A 153 29.89 12.15 13.84
C LEU A 153 31.33 12.37 13.41
N THR A 154 32.07 13.21 14.13
CA THR A 154 33.46 13.51 13.82
C THR A 154 34.35 13.08 14.99
N LEU A 155 35.36 12.32 14.69
CA LEU A 155 36.38 11.82 15.62
C LEU A 155 37.75 12.44 15.27
N ASN A 156 38.63 12.55 16.26
CA ASN A 156 40.04 12.77 16.01
C ASN A 156 40.64 11.59 15.26
N ASN A 157 41.48 11.84 14.27
CA ASN A 157 42.20 10.78 13.60
C ASN A 157 43.54 10.49 14.28
N ASP A 158 43.49 9.75 15.38
CA ASP A 158 44.69 9.20 15.98
C ASP A 158 45.09 7.91 15.26
N GLN A 159 46.08 7.97 14.42
CA GLN A 159 46.53 6.84 13.62
C GLN A 159 47.09 5.68 14.48
N SER A 160 47.45 5.97 15.73
CA SER A 160 47.89 4.91 16.64
C SER A 160 46.77 4.06 17.21
N PHE A 161 45.54 4.59 17.22
CA PHE A 161 44.34 3.89 17.69
C PHE A 161 43.77 2.94 16.65
N TRP A 162 43.74 3.39 15.39
CA TRP A 162 43.12 2.59 14.34
C TRP A 162 43.94 1.38 13.95
N PRO A 163 43.33 0.19 13.73
CA PRO A 163 44.06 -0.97 13.28
C PRO A 163 44.75 -0.73 11.92
N ALA A 164 45.83 -1.42 11.66
CA ALA A 164 46.59 -1.28 10.42
C ALA A 164 45.75 -1.52 9.14
N ASN A 165 44.63 -2.22 9.26
CA ASN A 165 43.67 -2.48 8.18
C ASN A 165 42.46 -1.54 8.20
N PHE A 166 42.56 -0.32 8.77
CA PHE A 166 41.48 0.64 8.87
C PHE A 166 40.77 0.91 7.51
N ASP A 167 41.53 0.95 6.43
CA ASP A 167 40.98 1.15 5.09
C ASP A 167 40.11 -0.04 4.61
N GLN A 168 40.35 -1.22 5.15
CA GLN A 168 39.61 -2.44 4.85
C GLN A 168 38.35 -2.59 5.74
N LEU A 169 38.22 -1.77 6.79
CA LEU A 169 37.05 -1.76 7.64
C LEU A 169 35.86 -1.17 6.89
N ILE A 170 34.78 -1.96 6.80
CA ILE A 170 33.52 -1.57 6.20
C ILE A 170 32.61 -1.05 7.31
N PHE A 171 32.39 0.26 7.29
CA PHE A 171 31.51 0.95 8.22
C PHE A 171 30.12 1.16 7.62
N GLU A 172 29.99 1.17 6.32
CA GLU A 172 28.74 1.44 5.62
C GLU A 172 27.67 0.41 6.01
N ASN A 173 26.47 0.91 6.31
CA ASN A 173 25.32 0.15 6.81
C ASN A 173 25.56 -0.59 8.15
N LYS A 174 26.58 -0.21 8.91
CA LYS A 174 26.82 -0.72 10.27
C LYS A 174 26.19 0.22 11.30
N ASN A 175 25.87 -0.38 12.46
CA ASN A 175 25.16 0.35 13.53
C ASN A 175 26.02 1.44 14.14
N VAL A 176 25.34 2.52 14.52
CA VAL A 176 25.90 3.61 15.32
C VAL A 176 24.89 4.04 16.36
N SER A 177 25.31 4.21 17.58
CA SER A 177 24.50 4.75 18.69
C SER A 177 25.22 5.91 19.33
N ILE A 178 24.51 6.99 19.59
CA ILE A 178 25.05 8.19 20.22
C ILE A 178 24.20 8.55 21.43
N TYR A 179 24.86 8.77 22.57
CA TYR A 179 24.20 9.05 23.83
C TYR A 179 24.73 10.36 24.43
N SER A 180 23.88 11.01 25.23
CA SER A 180 24.29 12.02 26.21
C SER A 180 24.27 11.37 27.59
N TYR A 181 25.37 11.47 28.31
CA TYR A 181 25.57 10.85 29.61
C TYR A 181 26.06 11.86 30.63
N ASN A 182 25.63 11.76 31.87
CA ASN A 182 26.18 12.50 32.99
C ASN A 182 26.89 11.55 33.95
N ARG A 183 28.15 11.85 34.23
CA ARG A 183 29.03 11.03 35.12
C ARG A 183 28.52 10.81 36.53
N LYS A 184 27.59 11.64 37.01
CA LYS A 184 26.96 11.52 38.34
C LYS A 184 25.77 10.54 38.37
N LEU A 185 25.32 10.09 37.21
CA LEU A 185 24.21 9.14 37.08
C LEU A 185 24.70 7.73 36.81
N ALA A 186 23.83 6.74 37.03
CA ALA A 186 24.11 5.39 36.58
C ALA A 186 24.23 5.33 35.04
N PRO A 187 25.15 4.53 34.51
CA PRO A 187 25.33 4.42 33.04
C PRO A 187 24.06 4.07 32.29
N SER A 188 23.17 3.26 32.87
CA SER A 188 21.86 2.91 32.33
C SER A 188 20.90 4.08 32.16
N GLN A 189 21.22 5.25 32.72
CA GLN A 189 20.44 6.49 32.57
C GLN A 189 20.96 7.37 31.41
N ALA A 190 21.93 6.93 30.64
CA ALA A 190 22.38 7.61 29.43
C ALA A 190 21.21 7.80 28.46
N GLN A 191 21.06 9.03 27.93
CA GLN A 191 19.95 9.38 27.04
C GLN A 191 20.36 9.17 25.60
N LEU A 192 19.64 8.32 24.87
CA LEU A 192 19.86 8.08 23.45
C LEU A 192 19.50 9.32 22.62
N LEU A 193 20.47 9.86 21.89
CA LEU A 193 20.30 10.99 20.97
C LEU A 193 20.02 10.50 19.56
N PHE A 194 20.78 9.49 19.12
CA PHE A 194 20.67 8.94 17.77
C PHE A 194 20.96 7.44 17.78
N LEU A 195 20.21 6.70 16.97
CA LEU A 195 20.42 5.30 16.68
C LEU A 195 20.17 5.08 15.19
N GLY A 196 21.11 4.50 14.48
CA GLY A 196 20.98 4.31 13.05
C GLY A 196 22.17 3.60 12.44
N TYR A 197 22.46 3.94 11.19
CA TYR A 197 23.51 3.34 10.39
C TYR A 197 24.50 4.40 9.88
N ILE A 198 25.70 3.96 9.60
CA ILE A 198 26.71 4.76 8.90
C ILE A 198 26.41 4.71 7.40
N GLN A 199 26.29 5.87 6.79
CA GLN A 199 26.09 6.01 5.34
C GLN A 199 27.42 6.04 4.59
N LYS A 200 28.39 6.77 5.14
CA LYS A 200 29.69 7.01 4.49
C LYS A 200 30.76 7.32 5.53
N LYS A 201 31.95 6.80 5.31
CA LYS A 201 33.19 7.18 6.02
C LYS A 201 33.99 8.14 5.16
N THR A 202 34.51 9.23 5.76
CA THR A 202 35.52 10.12 5.16
C THR A 202 36.59 10.39 6.20
N TYR A 203 37.86 10.51 5.79
CA TYR A 203 38.92 10.83 6.71
C TYR A 203 39.99 11.75 6.11
N THR A 204 40.65 12.51 6.96
CA THR A 204 41.82 13.32 6.71
C THR A 204 42.94 12.92 7.66
N THR A 205 44.06 13.60 7.60
CA THR A 205 45.16 13.36 8.56
C THR A 205 44.79 13.66 10.01
N SER A 206 43.80 14.54 10.25
CA SER A 206 43.40 14.99 11.58
C SER A 206 42.02 14.51 12.06
N GLN A 207 41.18 14.09 11.14
CA GLN A 207 39.78 13.77 11.45
C GLN A 207 39.25 12.54 10.68
N VAL A 208 38.36 11.79 11.33
CA VAL A 208 37.51 10.77 10.72
C VAL A 208 36.06 11.21 10.90
N SER A 209 35.33 11.32 9.81
CA SER A 209 33.92 11.74 9.84
C SER A 209 33.00 10.66 9.25
N PHE A 210 31.90 10.43 9.94
CA PHE A 210 30.85 9.48 9.53
C PHE A 210 29.57 10.27 9.24
N ALA A 211 29.05 10.13 8.03
CA ALA A 211 27.68 10.54 7.72
C ALA A 211 26.71 9.45 8.19
N LEU A 212 25.66 9.84 8.88
CA LEU A 212 24.74 8.95 9.56
C LEU A 212 23.34 9.02 8.93
N LYS A 213 22.62 7.92 8.98
CA LYS A 213 21.24 7.77 8.50
C LYS A 213 20.44 6.85 9.45
N ASP A 214 19.14 7.06 9.53
CA ASP A 214 18.23 6.21 10.32
C ASP A 214 17.62 5.04 9.49
N LEU A 215 16.73 4.25 10.11
CA LEU A 215 16.00 3.14 9.45
C LEU A 215 15.17 3.60 8.24
N LEU A 216 14.64 4.83 8.28
CA LEU A 216 13.77 5.36 7.23
C LEU A 216 14.51 5.55 5.90
N SER A 217 15.85 5.63 5.93
CA SER A 217 16.68 5.66 4.72
C SER A 217 16.50 4.42 3.83
N ASN A 218 16.13 3.27 4.42
CA ASN A 218 15.87 2.04 3.67
C ASN A 218 14.64 2.16 2.77
N LEU A 219 13.74 3.10 3.06
CA LEU A 219 12.55 3.35 2.24
C LEU A 219 12.87 3.92 0.85
N LYS A 220 14.11 4.36 0.60
CA LYS A 220 14.57 4.82 -0.73
C LYS A 220 14.80 3.69 -1.73
N GLN A 221 14.61 2.45 -1.33
CA GLN A 221 14.71 1.31 -2.23
C GLN A 221 13.48 1.22 -3.13
N PRO A 222 13.66 0.75 -4.40
CA PRO A 222 12.55 0.46 -5.28
C PRO A 222 11.79 -0.79 -4.81
N ILE A 223 10.47 -0.80 -5.00
CA ILE A 223 9.64 -1.98 -4.72
C ILE A 223 9.99 -3.07 -5.75
N ALA A 224 10.26 -4.28 -5.29
CA ALA A 224 10.57 -5.41 -6.15
C ALA A 224 9.30 -5.87 -6.91
N LEU A 225 9.18 -5.49 -8.18
CA LEU A 225 8.09 -5.86 -9.06
C LEU A 225 8.60 -6.76 -10.20
N LYS A 226 7.77 -7.71 -10.62
CA LYS A 226 8.06 -8.58 -11.77
C LYS A 226 7.72 -7.86 -13.08
N GLN A 227 8.56 -7.99 -14.10
CA GLN A 227 8.26 -7.44 -15.42
C GLN A 227 7.19 -8.27 -16.14
N ILE A 228 6.39 -7.63 -16.99
CA ILE A 228 5.41 -8.29 -17.81
C ILE A 228 6.10 -9.18 -18.86
N SER A 229 7.29 -8.81 -19.34
CA SER A 229 8.08 -9.63 -20.29
C SER A 229 8.39 -11.04 -19.79
N LEU A 230 8.29 -11.29 -18.49
CA LEU A 230 8.45 -12.63 -17.90
C LEU A 230 7.21 -13.54 -18.08
N LEU A 231 6.11 -13.00 -18.59
CA LEU A 231 4.93 -13.78 -18.91
C LEU A 231 5.13 -14.46 -20.27
N ALA A 232 4.99 -15.79 -20.32
CA ALA A 232 5.32 -16.61 -21.50
C ALA A 232 4.44 -16.32 -22.74
N THR A 233 3.26 -15.73 -22.56
CA THR A 233 2.26 -15.53 -23.62
C THR A 233 2.30 -14.16 -24.27
N ARG A 234 3.31 -13.35 -23.96
CA ARG A 234 3.28 -11.95 -24.29
C ARG A 234 3.98 -11.56 -25.58
N THR A 235 3.35 -10.74 -26.39
CA THR A 235 3.90 -10.23 -27.66
C THR A 235 3.86 -8.70 -27.83
N ASN A 236 3.22 -7.95 -26.93
CA ASN A 236 3.13 -6.49 -27.06
C ASN A 236 4.45 -5.80 -26.69
N ALA A 237 5.20 -5.31 -27.67
CA ALA A 237 6.47 -4.65 -27.49
C ALA A 237 6.37 -3.37 -26.63
N SER A 238 5.24 -2.65 -26.67
CA SER A 238 5.04 -1.41 -25.90
C SER A 238 5.00 -1.63 -24.39
N LEU A 239 4.69 -2.86 -23.95
CA LEU A 239 4.64 -3.26 -22.54
C LEU A 239 5.86 -4.09 -22.14
N ALA A 240 6.88 -4.25 -23.00
CA ALA A 240 8.02 -5.15 -22.72
C ALA A 240 8.71 -4.85 -21.40
N ASN A 241 8.89 -3.59 -21.06
CA ASN A 241 9.55 -3.14 -19.86
C ASN A 241 8.57 -2.77 -18.74
N ALA A 242 7.27 -2.90 -18.94
CA ALA A 242 6.28 -2.60 -17.94
C ALA A 242 6.26 -3.68 -16.84
N PHE A 243 5.85 -3.30 -15.63
CA PHE A 243 5.76 -4.20 -14.50
C PHE A 243 4.36 -4.80 -14.35
N GLN A 244 4.32 -6.04 -13.88
CA GLN A 244 3.08 -6.67 -13.40
C GLN A 244 2.61 -5.90 -12.17
N ARG A 245 1.37 -5.45 -12.20
CA ARG A 245 0.85 -4.58 -11.13
C ARG A 245 0.57 -5.39 -9.86
N GLN A 246 0.99 -4.86 -8.73
CA GLN A 246 0.58 -5.33 -7.40
C GLN A 246 -0.59 -4.47 -6.92
N VAL A 247 -1.67 -5.10 -6.50
CA VAL A 247 -2.86 -4.42 -5.99
C VAL A 247 -2.91 -4.53 -4.47
N LEU A 248 -3.04 -3.39 -3.80
CA LEU A 248 -3.22 -3.29 -2.35
C LEU A 248 -4.59 -2.64 -2.06
N GLY A 249 -5.31 -3.18 -1.09
CA GLY A 249 -6.66 -2.72 -0.77
C GLY A 249 -7.68 -3.02 -1.86
N GLN A 250 -8.72 -2.22 -1.94
CA GLN A 250 -9.77 -2.35 -2.96
C GLN A 250 -9.58 -1.29 -4.04
N LEU A 251 -9.47 -1.72 -5.29
CA LEU A 251 -9.46 -0.82 -6.43
C LEU A 251 -10.80 -0.84 -7.16
N LYS A 252 -11.25 0.33 -7.59
CA LYS A 252 -12.42 0.51 -8.46
C LYS A 252 -11.97 0.93 -9.85
N GLY A 253 -12.53 0.29 -10.89
CA GLY A 253 -12.17 0.62 -12.28
C GLY A 253 -10.69 0.40 -12.62
N HIS A 254 -10.05 -0.64 -12.03
CA HIS A 254 -8.69 -1.02 -12.32
C HIS A 254 -8.55 -1.46 -13.76
N VAL A 255 -7.66 -0.83 -14.54
CA VAL A 255 -7.42 -1.17 -15.95
C VAL A 255 -6.56 -2.42 -16.01
N LEU A 256 -7.07 -3.45 -16.67
CA LEU A 256 -6.40 -4.72 -16.84
C LEU A 256 -5.53 -4.73 -18.10
N VAL A 257 -4.42 -5.44 -18.04
CA VAL A 257 -3.46 -5.52 -19.16
C VAL A 257 -3.62 -6.84 -19.91
N GLY A 258 -3.94 -6.76 -21.20
CA GLY A 258 -3.98 -7.94 -22.06
C GLY A 258 -2.60 -8.61 -22.19
N THR A 259 -2.54 -9.92 -21.95
CA THR A 259 -1.29 -10.70 -21.99
C THR A 259 -1.26 -11.71 -23.11
N ASP A 260 -2.40 -11.97 -23.70
CA ASP A 260 -2.64 -13.01 -24.66
C ASP A 260 -2.58 -12.42 -26.10
N GLN A 261 -1.42 -12.48 -26.70
CA GLN A 261 -1.18 -11.90 -28.02
C GLN A 261 -0.46 -12.89 -28.97
N THR A 262 -0.50 -14.18 -28.66
CA THR A 262 0.11 -15.17 -29.56
C THR A 262 -0.71 -15.33 -30.82
N LEU A 263 -0.06 -15.24 -31.96
CA LEU A 263 -0.63 -15.51 -33.30
C LEU A 263 -0.79 -17.01 -33.60
N THR A 264 -0.44 -17.86 -32.66
CA THR A 264 -0.47 -19.32 -32.83
C THR A 264 -1.81 -19.87 -32.38
N GLY A 265 -2.73 -20.03 -33.30
CA GLY A 265 -3.95 -20.82 -33.21
C GLY A 265 -4.76 -20.78 -31.90
N TYR A 266 -5.94 -20.23 -31.91
CA TYR A 266 -6.88 -20.30 -30.77
C TYR A 266 -7.69 -21.57 -30.83
N PRO A 267 -7.84 -22.38 -29.78
CA PRO A 267 -8.69 -23.55 -29.78
C PRO A 267 -10.15 -23.16 -30.05
N ILE A 268 -10.82 -23.88 -30.89
CA ILE A 268 -12.25 -23.76 -31.11
C ILE A 268 -13.02 -24.76 -30.23
N SER A 269 -14.29 -24.45 -29.98
CA SER A 269 -15.16 -25.36 -29.18
C SER A 269 -15.42 -26.65 -29.95
N GLY A 270 -15.57 -27.75 -29.20
CA GLY A 270 -15.89 -29.04 -29.75
C GLY A 270 -14.74 -29.73 -30.47
N THR A 271 -15.07 -30.69 -31.31
CA THR A 271 -14.11 -31.47 -32.10
C THR A 271 -14.50 -31.48 -33.59
N VAL A 272 -13.50 -31.68 -34.46
CA VAL A 272 -13.70 -31.67 -35.91
C VAL A 272 -13.34 -33.01 -36.51
N SER A 273 -14.00 -33.32 -37.62
CA SER A 273 -13.74 -34.49 -38.43
C SER A 273 -13.64 -34.10 -39.93
N VAL A 274 -12.67 -34.68 -40.59
CA VAL A 274 -12.45 -34.42 -42.03
C VAL A 274 -11.88 -35.70 -42.71
N ALA A 275 -12.41 -36.05 -43.85
CA ALA A 275 -11.91 -37.17 -44.65
C ALA A 275 -10.71 -36.76 -45.51
N VAL A 276 -9.82 -37.71 -45.82
CA VAL A 276 -8.70 -37.45 -46.75
C VAL A 276 -9.23 -36.98 -48.08
N SER A 277 -8.59 -35.99 -48.67
CA SER A 277 -9.01 -35.37 -49.94
C SER A 277 -10.39 -34.68 -49.90
N SER A 278 -11.01 -34.50 -48.74
CA SER A 278 -12.24 -33.74 -48.57
C SER A 278 -11.96 -32.29 -48.20
N ALA A 279 -12.74 -31.38 -48.73
CA ALA A 279 -12.77 -29.99 -48.29
C ALA A 279 -13.82 -29.74 -47.20
N THR A 280 -14.74 -30.69 -46.99
CA THR A 280 -15.80 -30.55 -45.98
C THR A 280 -15.30 -31.00 -44.62
N VAL A 281 -15.41 -30.09 -43.63
CA VAL A 281 -15.14 -30.36 -42.23
C VAL A 281 -16.45 -30.38 -41.47
N THR A 282 -16.67 -31.44 -40.71
CA THR A 282 -17.82 -31.59 -39.79
C THR A 282 -17.38 -31.43 -38.37
N GLY A 283 -18.22 -30.81 -37.53
CA GLY A 283 -17.98 -30.55 -36.13
C GLY A 283 -19.00 -31.23 -35.20
N VAL A 284 -18.57 -31.58 -33.98
CA VAL A 284 -19.39 -32.02 -32.90
C VAL A 284 -19.22 -31.08 -31.74
N SER A 285 -20.33 -30.48 -31.26
CA SER A 285 -20.33 -29.43 -30.23
C SER A 285 -19.51 -28.20 -30.63
N THR A 286 -19.34 -27.96 -31.91
CA THR A 286 -18.71 -26.77 -32.50
C THR A 286 -19.73 -25.65 -32.70
N VAL A 287 -19.24 -24.41 -32.82
CA VAL A 287 -20.02 -23.21 -33.07
C VAL A 287 -19.32 -22.37 -34.15
N PHE A 288 -19.11 -22.97 -35.34
CA PHE A 288 -18.30 -22.43 -36.42
C PHE A 288 -18.77 -21.05 -36.89
N THR A 289 -20.10 -20.83 -36.99
CA THR A 289 -20.65 -19.53 -37.42
C THR A 289 -20.29 -18.39 -36.48
N GLN A 290 -19.97 -18.71 -35.22
CA GLN A 290 -19.66 -17.72 -34.19
C GLN A 290 -18.15 -17.56 -33.99
N GLN A 291 -17.37 -18.64 -34.14
CA GLN A 291 -15.93 -18.64 -33.87
C GLN A 291 -15.08 -18.34 -35.11
N LEU A 292 -15.55 -18.66 -36.30
CA LEU A 292 -14.77 -18.65 -37.52
C LEU A 292 -15.35 -17.67 -38.53
N ASN A 293 -14.49 -17.21 -39.42
CA ASN A 293 -14.89 -16.45 -40.62
C ASN A 293 -14.28 -17.08 -41.88
N PRO A 294 -14.89 -16.88 -43.07
CA PRO A 294 -14.24 -17.17 -44.30
C PRO A 294 -12.87 -16.47 -44.42
N ALA A 295 -11.90 -17.17 -44.96
CA ALA A 295 -10.49 -16.82 -45.05
C ALA A 295 -9.66 -16.86 -43.78
N ASP A 296 -10.24 -17.22 -42.60
CA ASP A 296 -9.44 -17.69 -41.47
C ASP A 296 -8.75 -19.01 -41.81
N SER A 297 -7.69 -19.32 -41.07
CA SER A 297 -7.01 -20.60 -41.21
C SER A 297 -7.40 -21.54 -40.08
N LEU A 298 -7.99 -22.66 -40.35
CA LEU A 298 -8.27 -23.74 -39.38
C LEU A 298 -7.05 -24.64 -39.27
N VAL A 299 -6.52 -24.79 -38.08
CA VAL A 299 -5.40 -25.68 -37.78
C VAL A 299 -5.97 -27.03 -37.34
N ILE A 300 -5.72 -28.06 -38.10
CA ILE A 300 -6.16 -29.43 -37.81
C ILE A 300 -4.90 -30.31 -37.80
N ASN A 301 -4.66 -31.00 -36.71
CA ASN A 301 -3.50 -31.89 -36.55
C ASN A 301 -2.16 -31.21 -36.92
N GLY A 302 -2.00 -29.96 -36.56
CA GLY A 302 -0.77 -29.17 -36.81
C GLY A 302 -0.64 -28.57 -38.20
N ALA A 303 -1.52 -28.88 -39.13
CA ALA A 303 -1.56 -28.29 -40.48
C ALA A 303 -2.65 -27.21 -40.59
N SER A 304 -2.35 -26.15 -41.35
CA SER A 304 -3.23 -24.98 -41.48
C SER A 304 -3.98 -25.00 -42.82
N TYR A 305 -5.29 -24.86 -42.81
CA TYR A 305 -6.19 -24.88 -43.96
C TYR A 305 -7.04 -23.61 -43.97
N SER A 306 -7.05 -22.88 -45.10
CA SER A 306 -7.92 -21.71 -45.24
C SER A 306 -9.39 -22.12 -45.36
N ILE A 307 -10.28 -21.41 -44.65
CA ILE A 307 -11.74 -21.63 -44.70
C ILE A 307 -12.31 -20.88 -45.90
N ALA A 308 -12.98 -21.62 -46.82
CA ALA A 308 -13.69 -21.03 -47.94
C ALA A 308 -15.06 -20.48 -47.55
N SER A 309 -15.83 -21.28 -46.81
CA SER A 309 -17.20 -20.91 -46.38
C SER A 309 -17.63 -21.71 -45.13
N ILE A 310 -18.57 -21.15 -44.39
CA ILE A 310 -19.15 -21.75 -43.19
C ILE A 310 -20.65 -21.93 -43.45
N GLN A 311 -21.14 -23.17 -43.44
CA GLN A 311 -22.53 -23.51 -43.72
C GLN A 311 -23.39 -23.53 -42.46
N SER A 312 -22.83 -23.98 -41.33
CA SER A 312 -23.54 -24.07 -40.05
C SER A 312 -22.53 -24.10 -38.91
N ASP A 313 -23.02 -24.15 -37.65
CA ASP A 313 -22.17 -24.36 -36.48
C ASP A 313 -21.39 -25.68 -36.48
N THR A 314 -21.82 -26.66 -37.31
CA THR A 314 -21.24 -27.98 -37.38
C THR A 314 -20.70 -28.36 -38.75
N SER A 315 -20.72 -27.44 -39.75
CA SER A 315 -20.23 -27.70 -41.10
C SER A 315 -19.56 -26.48 -41.71
N LEU A 316 -18.36 -26.68 -42.24
CA LEU A 316 -17.62 -25.68 -43.02
C LEU A 316 -16.88 -26.32 -44.19
N THR A 317 -16.49 -25.50 -45.18
CA THR A 317 -15.71 -25.92 -46.34
C THR A 317 -14.36 -25.23 -46.35
N LEU A 318 -13.30 -26.01 -46.55
CA LEU A 318 -11.93 -25.52 -46.71
C LEU A 318 -11.70 -25.03 -48.14
N SER A 319 -10.80 -24.08 -48.34
CA SER A 319 -10.43 -23.61 -49.70
C SER A 319 -9.67 -24.67 -50.50
N ASN A 320 -8.95 -25.54 -49.81
CA ASN A 320 -8.25 -26.70 -50.40
C ASN A 320 -8.65 -27.96 -49.64
N ALA A 321 -8.70 -29.08 -50.33
CA ALA A 321 -8.99 -30.37 -49.72
C ALA A 321 -7.94 -30.73 -48.63
N TYR A 322 -8.38 -31.42 -47.62
CA TYR A 322 -7.51 -31.91 -46.52
C TYR A 322 -6.48 -32.91 -47.07
N THR A 323 -5.19 -32.64 -46.88
CA THR A 323 -4.06 -33.36 -47.40
C THR A 323 -3.36 -34.31 -46.42
N GLY A 324 -3.95 -34.49 -45.24
CA GLY A 324 -3.39 -35.40 -44.21
C GLY A 324 -3.37 -36.86 -44.69
N ALA A 325 -2.43 -37.63 -44.14
CA ALA A 325 -2.23 -39.05 -44.52
C ALA A 325 -3.41 -39.96 -44.09
N SER A 326 -4.23 -39.55 -43.15
CA SER A 326 -5.39 -40.30 -42.65
C SER A 326 -6.56 -39.33 -42.34
N ALA A 327 -7.77 -39.84 -42.41
CA ALA A 327 -8.95 -39.06 -41.99
C ALA A 327 -8.85 -38.68 -40.50
N ILE A 328 -9.33 -37.50 -40.20
CA ILE A 328 -9.44 -37.01 -38.82
C ILE A 328 -10.87 -37.26 -38.32
N SER A 329 -11.01 -37.82 -37.14
CA SER A 329 -12.29 -38.03 -36.47
C SER A 329 -12.22 -37.54 -35.02
N GLY A 330 -13.05 -36.56 -34.66
CA GLY A 330 -13.20 -36.08 -33.30
C GLY A 330 -11.95 -35.40 -32.71
N SER A 331 -11.10 -34.74 -33.51
CA SER A 331 -9.92 -34.06 -33.06
C SER A 331 -10.21 -32.61 -32.66
N ALA A 332 -9.48 -32.10 -31.65
CA ALA A 332 -9.45 -30.69 -31.37
C ALA A 332 -8.83 -29.91 -32.54
N ALA A 333 -9.35 -28.73 -32.82
CA ALA A 333 -8.82 -27.83 -33.84
C ALA A 333 -8.61 -26.42 -33.23
N ALA A 334 -7.78 -25.64 -33.90
CA ALA A 334 -7.55 -24.26 -33.56
C ALA A 334 -7.71 -23.36 -34.77
N VAL A 335 -8.00 -22.10 -34.59
CA VAL A 335 -8.09 -21.10 -35.65
C VAL A 335 -6.92 -20.12 -35.60
N VAL A 336 -6.35 -19.83 -36.78
CA VAL A 336 -5.52 -18.64 -37.00
C VAL A 336 -6.39 -17.66 -37.77
N ALA A 337 -6.89 -16.64 -37.14
CA ALA A 337 -7.75 -15.68 -37.77
C ALA A 337 -7.01 -14.87 -38.84
N LYS A 338 -7.68 -14.58 -39.96
CA LYS A 338 -7.15 -13.66 -41.00
C LYS A 338 -6.91 -12.26 -40.40
N ASP A 339 -7.76 -11.84 -39.50
CA ASP A 339 -7.55 -10.67 -38.65
C ASP A 339 -7.18 -11.13 -37.23
N PRO A 340 -5.87 -11.22 -36.90
CA PRO A 340 -5.44 -11.68 -35.55
C PRO A 340 -5.99 -10.84 -34.41
N LYS A 341 -6.32 -9.57 -34.66
CA LYS A 341 -6.85 -8.64 -33.65
C LYS A 341 -8.17 -9.12 -33.06
N ARG A 342 -8.93 -9.91 -33.77
CA ARG A 342 -10.20 -10.48 -33.32
C ARG A 342 -10.03 -11.48 -32.17
N TRP A 343 -8.87 -12.10 -32.04
CA TRP A 343 -8.56 -13.13 -31.07
C TRP A 343 -7.52 -12.70 -30.03
N GLN A 344 -7.02 -11.46 -30.12
CA GLN A 344 -6.08 -10.89 -29.18
C GLN A 344 -6.79 -10.48 -27.89
N ASN A 345 -6.02 -10.43 -26.80
CA ASN A 345 -6.46 -9.89 -25.52
C ASN A 345 -7.66 -10.60 -24.89
N ARG A 346 -7.66 -11.92 -24.91
CA ARG A 346 -8.65 -12.71 -24.15
C ARG A 346 -8.26 -12.86 -22.68
N THR A 347 -6.96 -12.95 -22.40
CA THR A 347 -6.43 -13.07 -21.06
C THR A 347 -5.87 -11.74 -20.58
N TYR A 348 -6.35 -11.29 -19.43
CA TYR A 348 -5.97 -10.02 -18.85
C TYR A 348 -5.34 -10.25 -17.50
N LEU A 349 -4.19 -9.61 -17.28
CA LEU A 349 -3.49 -9.58 -16.00
C LEU A 349 -4.27 -8.71 -15.02
N VAL A 350 -4.61 -9.27 -13.88
CA VAL A 350 -5.26 -8.56 -12.76
C VAL A 350 -4.21 -8.06 -11.77
N ALA A 351 -3.36 -8.98 -11.27
CA ALA A 351 -2.29 -8.64 -10.34
C ALA A 351 -1.12 -9.63 -10.42
N SER A 352 0.05 -9.21 -9.95
CA SER A 352 1.28 -10.02 -9.90
C SER A 352 1.27 -11.09 -8.79
N HIS A 353 0.26 -11.08 -7.93
CA HIS A 353 0.11 -11.93 -6.75
C HIS A 353 -1.21 -12.71 -6.82
N PRO A 354 -1.38 -13.78 -6.01
CA PRO A 354 -2.64 -14.49 -5.93
C PRO A 354 -3.72 -13.58 -5.32
N LEU A 355 -4.93 -13.68 -5.85
CA LEU A 355 -6.11 -13.04 -5.26
C LEU A 355 -6.66 -13.92 -4.16
N ARG A 356 -7.29 -13.28 -3.17
CA ARG A 356 -8.02 -14.02 -2.14
C ARG A 356 -9.07 -14.93 -2.76
N THR A 357 -9.20 -16.14 -2.23
CA THR A 357 -10.30 -17.04 -2.62
C THR A 357 -11.64 -16.34 -2.39
N PRO A 358 -12.64 -16.56 -3.26
CA PRO A 358 -13.95 -15.97 -3.09
C PRO A 358 -14.50 -16.24 -1.69
N THR A 359 -15.04 -15.21 -1.03
CA THR A 359 -15.71 -15.39 0.25
C THR A 359 -17.00 -16.15 0.01
N VAL A 360 -17.11 -17.32 0.61
CA VAL A 360 -18.30 -18.19 0.50
C VAL A 360 -19.12 -18.09 1.78
N LEU A 361 -20.37 -17.75 1.63
CA LEU A 361 -21.34 -17.54 2.72
C LEU A 361 -22.57 -18.42 2.46
N THR A 362 -23.41 -18.58 3.48
CA THR A 362 -24.71 -19.24 3.32
C THR A 362 -25.84 -18.30 3.68
N VAL A 363 -26.97 -18.43 2.97
CA VAL A 363 -28.19 -17.68 3.28
C VAL A 363 -28.75 -18.18 4.61
N ALA A 364 -28.94 -17.26 5.55
CA ALA A 364 -29.62 -17.52 6.84
C ALA A 364 -31.09 -17.04 6.84
N GLY A 365 -31.46 -16.23 5.87
CA GLY A 365 -32.80 -15.69 5.65
C GLY A 365 -32.78 -14.61 4.59
N SER A 366 -33.90 -14.33 3.96
CA SER A 366 -33.96 -13.29 2.93
C SER A 366 -35.35 -12.71 2.74
N SER A 367 -35.40 -11.50 2.23
CA SER A 367 -36.56 -10.83 1.66
C SER A 367 -36.14 -10.17 0.35
N ILE A 368 -37.06 -9.61 -0.40
CA ILE A 368 -36.77 -9.04 -1.74
C ILE A 368 -35.62 -8.02 -1.71
N SER A 369 -35.47 -7.24 -0.64
CA SER A 369 -34.46 -6.16 -0.52
C SER A 369 -33.40 -6.42 0.57
N ARG A 370 -33.45 -7.55 1.25
CA ARG A 370 -32.55 -7.90 2.37
C ARG A 370 -32.07 -9.34 2.28
N LEU A 371 -30.82 -9.55 2.61
CA LEU A 371 -30.20 -10.86 2.64
C LEU A 371 -29.49 -11.06 3.97
N ALA A 372 -29.93 -12.04 4.74
CA ALA A 372 -29.20 -12.50 5.93
C ALA A 372 -28.23 -13.61 5.49
N VAL A 373 -26.98 -13.51 5.92
CA VAL A 373 -25.87 -14.41 5.56
C VAL A 373 -25.16 -14.88 6.82
N SER A 374 -24.38 -15.94 6.71
CA SER A 374 -23.65 -16.52 7.84
C SER A 374 -22.66 -15.55 8.49
N SER A 375 -22.12 -14.58 7.76
CA SER A 375 -21.24 -13.50 8.27
C SER A 375 -21.19 -12.34 7.28
N THR A 376 -21.08 -11.11 7.79
CA THR A 376 -20.87 -9.91 7.00
C THR A 376 -19.47 -9.30 7.20
N THR A 377 -18.57 -9.97 7.91
CA THR A 377 -17.27 -9.43 8.33
C THR A 377 -16.42 -8.89 7.18
N ASP A 378 -16.50 -9.53 6.02
CA ASP A 378 -15.74 -9.14 4.83
C ASP A 378 -16.60 -8.43 3.77
N LEU A 379 -17.84 -8.09 4.07
CA LEU A 379 -18.77 -7.46 3.15
C LEU A 379 -18.84 -5.95 3.37
N GLN A 380 -19.09 -5.22 2.28
CA GLN A 380 -19.31 -3.78 2.32
C GLN A 380 -20.31 -3.32 1.27
N ALA A 381 -20.80 -2.09 1.42
CA ALA A 381 -21.67 -1.47 0.43
C ALA A 381 -20.97 -1.39 -0.94
N GLY A 382 -21.69 -1.76 -1.99
CA GLY A 382 -21.19 -1.83 -3.35
C GLY A 382 -20.58 -3.18 -3.75
N ASP A 383 -20.43 -4.14 -2.82
CA ASP A 383 -20.00 -5.49 -3.18
C ASP A 383 -21.08 -6.22 -4.00
N THR A 384 -20.60 -6.99 -4.96
CA THR A 384 -21.44 -7.88 -5.76
C THR A 384 -21.44 -9.28 -5.14
N LEU A 385 -22.60 -9.83 -4.90
CA LEU A 385 -22.81 -11.18 -4.41
C LEU A 385 -23.42 -12.05 -5.50
N LEU A 386 -22.90 -13.26 -5.66
CA LEU A 386 -23.43 -14.32 -6.52
C LEU A 386 -24.18 -15.32 -5.65
N ILE A 387 -25.46 -15.50 -5.89
CA ILE A 387 -26.33 -16.44 -5.17
C ILE A 387 -26.53 -17.66 -6.05
N SER A 388 -26.01 -18.81 -5.62
CA SER A 388 -26.05 -20.09 -6.35
C SER A 388 -27.33 -20.88 -6.00
N SER A 389 -28.49 -20.34 -6.37
CA SER A 389 -29.78 -21.04 -6.26
C SER A 389 -30.14 -21.76 -7.57
N SER A 390 -31.28 -22.45 -7.59
CA SER A 390 -31.81 -23.02 -8.86
C SER A 390 -32.00 -21.98 -9.96
N THR A 391 -32.19 -20.72 -9.58
CA THR A 391 -32.17 -19.55 -10.46
C THR A 391 -31.03 -18.63 -9.96
N PRO A 392 -29.81 -18.77 -10.51
CA PRO A 392 -28.66 -17.96 -10.09
C PRO A 392 -28.92 -16.46 -10.21
N GLN A 393 -28.58 -15.70 -9.17
CA GLN A 393 -28.82 -14.27 -9.12
C GLN A 393 -27.54 -13.52 -8.74
N THR A 394 -27.39 -12.35 -9.31
CA THR A 394 -26.33 -11.41 -8.96
C THR A 394 -26.97 -10.18 -8.31
N VAL A 395 -26.55 -9.83 -7.09
CA VAL A 395 -27.07 -8.70 -6.34
C VAL A 395 -25.94 -7.82 -5.84
N VAL A 396 -26.24 -6.54 -5.61
CA VAL A 396 -25.28 -5.58 -5.08
C VAL A 396 -25.71 -5.13 -3.69
N ILE A 397 -24.79 -5.09 -2.73
CA ILE A 397 -25.04 -4.63 -1.37
C ILE A 397 -25.25 -3.13 -1.34
N ALA A 398 -26.38 -2.66 -0.80
CA ALA A 398 -26.61 -1.24 -0.53
C ALA A 398 -25.97 -0.80 0.78
N SER A 399 -26.15 -1.61 1.83
CA SER A 399 -25.51 -1.38 3.14
C SER A 399 -25.36 -2.67 3.95
N VAL A 400 -24.36 -2.72 4.82
CA VAL A 400 -24.20 -3.75 5.84
C VAL A 400 -24.89 -3.24 7.10
N VAL A 401 -25.93 -3.97 7.56
CA VAL A 401 -26.77 -3.54 8.68
C VAL A 401 -26.18 -4.03 10.02
N ASN A 402 -25.73 -5.28 10.05
CA ASN A 402 -25.09 -5.89 11.23
C ASN A 402 -24.23 -7.09 10.81
N THR A 403 -23.74 -7.87 11.75
CA THR A 403 -22.82 -9.00 11.52
C THR A 403 -23.39 -10.15 10.67
N SER A 404 -24.68 -10.13 10.33
CA SER A 404 -25.33 -11.19 9.54
C SER A 404 -26.35 -10.68 8.53
N LEU A 405 -26.58 -9.37 8.40
CA LEU A 405 -27.63 -8.81 7.55
C LEU A 405 -27.11 -7.70 6.64
N VAL A 406 -27.42 -7.81 5.36
CA VAL A 406 -27.18 -6.73 4.37
C VAL A 406 -28.49 -6.29 3.72
N THR A 407 -28.57 -5.03 3.32
CA THR A 407 -29.58 -4.53 2.39
C THR A 407 -29.06 -4.56 0.97
N LEU A 408 -29.91 -4.73 0.00
CA LEU A 408 -29.55 -4.84 -1.41
C LEU A 408 -29.97 -3.58 -2.15
N SER A 409 -29.12 -3.13 -3.07
CA SER A 409 -29.44 -2.05 -4.03
C SER A 409 -30.22 -2.58 -5.23
N THR A 410 -30.10 -3.88 -5.53
CA THR A 410 -30.90 -4.60 -6.52
C THR A 410 -31.77 -5.62 -5.81
N SER A 411 -33.07 -5.58 -6.05
CA SER A 411 -34.00 -6.53 -5.45
C SER A 411 -33.74 -7.96 -5.97
N LEU A 412 -33.96 -8.95 -5.08
CA LEU A 412 -33.95 -10.35 -5.49
C LEU A 412 -35.12 -10.63 -6.41
N THR A 413 -34.87 -11.33 -7.52
CA THR A 413 -35.92 -11.81 -8.42
C THR A 413 -36.65 -13.04 -7.86
N THR A 414 -35.90 -13.87 -7.11
CA THR A 414 -36.41 -15.05 -6.40
C THR A 414 -35.78 -15.08 -5.02
N ILE A 415 -36.56 -15.35 -3.99
CA ILE A 415 -36.05 -15.50 -2.62
C ILE A 415 -35.29 -16.81 -2.51
N PRO A 416 -33.96 -16.79 -2.25
CA PRO A 416 -33.16 -18.00 -2.14
C PRO A 416 -33.52 -18.78 -0.85
N PRO A 417 -33.56 -20.12 -0.89
CA PRO A 417 -33.72 -20.95 0.30
C PRO A 417 -32.59 -20.73 1.31
N ILE A 418 -32.89 -20.96 2.60
CA ILE A 418 -31.85 -20.98 3.65
C ILE A 418 -30.83 -22.08 3.33
N GLY A 419 -29.56 -21.82 3.56
CA GLY A 419 -28.44 -22.70 3.21
C GLY A 419 -27.94 -22.55 1.80
N THR A 420 -28.59 -21.71 0.96
CA THR A 420 -28.07 -21.41 -0.39
C THR A 420 -26.69 -20.75 -0.30
N THR A 421 -25.77 -21.18 -1.15
CA THR A 421 -24.41 -20.61 -1.23
C THR A 421 -24.45 -19.21 -1.83
N VAL A 422 -23.77 -18.29 -1.15
CA VAL A 422 -23.53 -16.92 -1.60
C VAL A 422 -22.03 -16.69 -1.71
N THR A 423 -21.58 -16.22 -2.86
CA THR A 423 -20.15 -16.00 -3.12
C THR A 423 -19.87 -14.55 -3.44
N ARG A 424 -18.86 -13.97 -2.77
CA ARG A 424 -18.28 -12.67 -3.15
C ARG A 424 -16.96 -12.92 -3.88
N PRO A 425 -16.88 -12.70 -5.20
CA PRO A 425 -15.63 -12.89 -5.95
C PRO A 425 -14.60 -11.78 -5.64
N ALA A 426 -13.32 -12.09 -5.78
CA ALA A 426 -12.23 -11.13 -5.60
C ALA A 426 -12.11 -10.12 -6.75
N VAL A 427 -12.62 -10.47 -7.93
CA VAL A 427 -12.71 -9.61 -9.11
C VAL A 427 -14.18 -9.41 -9.43
N GLN A 428 -14.62 -8.18 -9.44
CA GLN A 428 -16.02 -7.82 -9.62
C GLN A 428 -16.17 -6.75 -10.70
N ASN A 429 -17.39 -6.55 -11.17
CA ASN A 429 -17.73 -5.48 -12.09
C ASN A 429 -16.77 -5.38 -13.29
N VAL A 430 -16.38 -6.55 -13.84
CA VAL A 430 -15.55 -6.60 -15.05
C VAL A 430 -16.32 -5.96 -16.19
N ARG A 431 -15.68 -5.03 -16.89
CA ARG A 431 -16.29 -4.29 -18.00
C ARG A 431 -15.34 -4.22 -19.17
N ILE A 432 -15.90 -4.28 -20.38
CA ILE A 432 -15.19 -3.94 -21.62
C ILE A 432 -15.83 -2.68 -22.17
N ASP A 433 -15.04 -1.61 -22.28
CA ASP A 433 -15.48 -0.31 -22.81
C ASP A 433 -16.81 0.17 -22.18
N GLY A 434 -16.99 -0.09 -20.89
CA GLY A 434 -18.18 0.26 -20.11
C GLY A 434 -19.26 -0.82 -20.02
N LEU A 435 -19.25 -1.84 -20.86
CA LEU A 435 -20.21 -2.95 -20.80
C LEU A 435 -19.89 -3.89 -19.66
N LEU A 436 -20.84 -4.08 -18.75
CA LEU A 436 -20.72 -5.00 -17.62
C LEU A 436 -20.78 -6.46 -18.10
N LEU A 437 -19.77 -7.23 -17.75
CA LEU A 437 -19.69 -8.66 -17.99
C LEU A 437 -20.16 -9.47 -16.78
N GLN A 438 -20.67 -10.67 -17.03
CA GLN A 438 -21.16 -11.57 -16.01
C GLN A 438 -20.15 -12.69 -15.74
N TYR A 439 -19.78 -12.85 -14.46
CA TYR A 439 -18.88 -13.92 -14.03
C TYR A 439 -19.46 -15.32 -14.34
N GLY A 440 -18.62 -16.23 -14.81
CA GLY A 440 -18.98 -17.59 -15.16
C GLY A 440 -19.67 -17.74 -16.50
N ARG A 441 -20.19 -16.64 -17.08
CA ARG A 441 -20.79 -16.63 -18.41
C ARG A 441 -19.86 -15.94 -19.43
N ASP A 442 -19.36 -14.75 -19.10
CA ASP A 442 -18.57 -13.94 -20.04
C ASP A 442 -17.08 -13.98 -19.72
N TYR A 443 -16.71 -14.31 -18.49
CA TYR A 443 -15.33 -14.45 -18.06
C TYR A 443 -15.16 -15.40 -16.88
N THR A 444 -13.92 -15.88 -16.71
CA THR A 444 -13.45 -16.60 -15.52
C THR A 444 -12.29 -15.89 -14.87
N VAL A 445 -12.04 -16.20 -13.60
CA VAL A 445 -10.94 -15.66 -12.79
C VAL A 445 -9.98 -16.79 -12.45
N ASN A 446 -8.70 -16.61 -12.76
CA ASN A 446 -7.61 -17.42 -12.25
C ASN A 446 -6.93 -16.66 -11.11
N SER A 447 -7.06 -17.16 -9.89
CA SER A 447 -6.51 -16.54 -8.67
C SER A 447 -5.04 -16.87 -8.42
N GLY A 448 -4.34 -17.50 -9.36
CA GLY A 448 -2.93 -17.89 -9.24
C GLY A 448 -1.93 -16.72 -9.19
N THR A 449 -0.67 -17.04 -9.45
CA THR A 449 0.43 -16.06 -9.51
C THR A 449 1.08 -16.11 -10.89
N PRO A 450 0.88 -15.09 -11.75
CA PRO A 450 0.00 -13.94 -11.57
C PRO A 450 -1.49 -14.32 -11.64
N SER A 451 -2.34 -13.47 -11.07
CA SER A 451 -3.78 -13.60 -11.20
C SER A 451 -4.27 -12.97 -12.51
N THR A 452 -5.20 -13.64 -13.18
CA THR A 452 -5.72 -13.24 -14.49
C THR A 452 -7.21 -13.42 -14.57
N ILE A 453 -7.85 -12.72 -15.50
CA ILE A 453 -9.18 -13.09 -16.00
C ILE A 453 -9.04 -13.57 -17.45
N THR A 454 -9.88 -14.52 -17.83
CA THR A 454 -10.01 -14.97 -19.21
C THR A 454 -11.43 -14.67 -19.69
N LEU A 455 -11.53 -13.87 -20.75
CA LEU A 455 -12.80 -13.57 -21.40
C LEU A 455 -13.17 -14.73 -22.29
N PHE A 456 -14.40 -15.17 -22.23
CA PHE A 456 -14.93 -16.07 -23.23
C PHE A 456 -15.15 -15.30 -24.53
N ASN A 457 -14.92 -15.93 -25.67
CA ASN A 457 -15.38 -15.32 -26.90
C ASN A 457 -16.91 -15.41 -27.00
N ALA A 458 -17.51 -14.61 -27.87
CA ALA A 458 -18.96 -14.56 -28.02
C ALA A 458 -19.58 -15.94 -28.38
N ALA A 459 -18.78 -16.83 -28.93
CA ALA A 459 -19.17 -18.17 -29.33
C ALA A 459 -19.11 -19.17 -28.16
N GLU A 460 -18.08 -19.10 -27.33
CA GLU A 460 -17.94 -19.95 -26.13
C GLU A 460 -18.95 -19.57 -25.06
N ALA A 461 -19.29 -18.31 -25.00
CA ALA A 461 -20.25 -17.79 -24.01
C ALA A 461 -21.70 -18.10 -24.37
N ASN A 462 -22.03 -18.95 -25.29
CA ASN A 462 -23.41 -19.27 -25.68
C ASN A 462 -24.42 -18.09 -25.54
N ALA A 463 -23.99 -16.95 -25.10
CA ALA A 463 -24.73 -15.75 -24.84
C ALA A 463 -23.83 -14.59 -24.35
N CYS A 464 -23.06 -13.95 -25.19
CA CYS A 464 -22.99 -12.51 -24.98
C CYS A 464 -24.41 -12.00 -25.14
N PRO A 465 -25.11 -11.55 -24.10
CA PRO A 465 -26.51 -11.19 -24.23
C PRO A 465 -26.61 -10.08 -25.27
N VAL A 466 -27.57 -10.18 -26.10
CA VAL A 466 -27.99 -9.07 -26.95
C VAL A 466 -28.36 -7.92 -26.01
N GLN A 467 -27.65 -6.81 -26.14
CA GLN A 467 -27.91 -5.62 -25.34
C GLN A 467 -28.68 -4.59 -26.17
N GLN A 468 -29.49 -3.79 -25.54
CA GLN A 468 -30.19 -2.71 -26.21
C GLN A 468 -29.59 -1.38 -25.77
N LEU A 469 -29.31 -0.49 -26.74
CA LEU A 469 -28.94 0.88 -26.42
C LEU A 469 -30.21 1.66 -25.97
N THR A 470 -30.01 2.58 -25.02
CA THR A 470 -31.02 3.58 -24.69
C THR A 470 -31.03 4.64 -25.80
N GLY A 471 -32.15 4.85 -26.42
CA GLY A 471 -32.26 5.79 -27.52
C GLY A 471 -32.64 5.11 -28.82
N SER A 472 -32.79 5.88 -29.88
CA SER A 472 -33.14 5.38 -31.23
C SER A 472 -31.94 5.40 -32.13
N ALA A 473 -31.91 4.46 -33.11
CA ALA A 473 -30.95 4.41 -34.20
C ALA A 473 -31.69 4.25 -35.51
N THR A 474 -31.26 4.98 -36.54
CA THR A 474 -31.79 4.90 -37.91
C THR A 474 -30.81 4.19 -38.79
N PHE A 475 -31.20 3.02 -39.26
CA PHE A 475 -30.48 2.21 -40.27
C PHE A 475 -31.09 2.53 -41.64
N THR A 476 -30.28 3.04 -42.54
CA THR A 476 -30.74 3.40 -43.92
C THR A 476 -30.27 2.37 -44.92
N ASN A 477 -31.18 1.84 -45.73
CA ASN A 477 -30.85 0.89 -46.78
C ASN A 477 -29.72 1.40 -47.69
N GLY A 478 -28.72 0.57 -47.93
CA GLY A 478 -27.55 0.90 -48.72
C GLY A 478 -26.52 1.81 -48.06
N SER A 479 -26.75 2.28 -46.82
CA SER A 479 -25.83 3.12 -46.08
C SER A 479 -25.02 2.33 -45.07
N SER A 480 -23.74 2.64 -44.96
CA SER A 480 -22.92 2.20 -43.84
C SER A 480 -23.02 3.13 -42.62
N ILE A 481 -23.66 4.29 -42.75
CA ILE A 481 -23.82 5.26 -41.68
C ILE A 481 -25.14 5.00 -40.96
N VAL A 482 -25.08 4.87 -39.61
CA VAL A 482 -26.25 4.78 -38.75
C VAL A 482 -26.28 6.04 -37.89
N SER A 483 -27.37 6.79 -37.95
CA SER A 483 -27.59 7.95 -37.09
C SER A 483 -28.51 7.59 -35.93
N GLY A 484 -28.31 8.23 -34.78
CA GLY A 484 -29.11 7.91 -33.59
C GLY A 484 -28.68 8.67 -32.34
N SER A 485 -28.73 8.00 -31.22
CA SER A 485 -28.28 8.57 -29.93
C SER A 485 -27.73 7.52 -28.99
N GLY A 486 -26.77 7.93 -28.14
CA GLY A 486 -26.20 7.10 -27.11
C GLY A 486 -25.13 6.10 -27.61
N PHE A 487 -24.52 6.36 -28.77
CA PHE A 487 -23.43 5.57 -29.27
C PHE A 487 -22.16 5.77 -28.45
N LYS A 488 -21.45 4.69 -28.13
CA LYS A 488 -20.24 4.70 -27.31
C LYS A 488 -19.12 3.92 -27.98
N GLN A 489 -17.88 4.22 -27.60
CA GLN A 489 -16.67 3.61 -28.15
C GLN A 489 -16.60 2.08 -28.02
N ASN A 490 -17.33 1.49 -27.07
CA ASN A 490 -17.44 0.05 -26.91
C ASN A 490 -18.14 -0.67 -28.10
N LEU A 491 -18.76 0.09 -28.99
CA LEU A 491 -19.38 -0.47 -30.21
C LEU A 491 -18.38 -0.72 -31.33
N VAL A 492 -17.14 -0.22 -31.22
CA VAL A 492 -16.13 -0.36 -32.31
C VAL A 492 -15.57 -1.77 -32.41
N GLY A 493 -15.38 -2.23 -33.62
CA GLY A 493 -14.62 -3.42 -33.96
C GLY A 493 -15.37 -4.72 -33.75
N SER A 494 -15.22 -5.34 -32.58
CA SER A 494 -15.79 -6.66 -32.25
C SER A 494 -17.27 -6.67 -31.90
N THR A 495 -17.95 -5.54 -32.02
CA THR A 495 -19.38 -5.42 -31.70
C THR A 495 -20.23 -5.59 -32.96
N LEU A 496 -21.21 -6.49 -32.87
CA LEU A 496 -22.25 -6.68 -33.89
C LEU A 496 -23.49 -5.88 -33.50
N VAL A 497 -24.08 -5.23 -34.46
CA VAL A 497 -25.28 -4.38 -34.27
C VAL A 497 -26.40 -4.73 -35.23
N ALA A 498 -27.62 -4.52 -34.76
CA ALA A 498 -28.84 -4.65 -35.55
C ALA A 498 -29.94 -3.79 -34.97
N PRO A 499 -30.98 -3.44 -35.79
CA PRO A 499 -32.24 -2.94 -35.23
C PRO A 499 -32.91 -3.97 -34.33
N VAL A 500 -33.67 -3.50 -33.32
CA VAL A 500 -34.43 -4.40 -32.41
C VAL A 500 -35.39 -5.27 -33.24
N GLY A 501 -35.41 -6.55 -32.96
CA GLY A 501 -36.23 -7.54 -33.67
C GLY A 501 -35.63 -8.07 -34.97
N ASN A 502 -34.49 -7.56 -35.41
CA ASN A 502 -33.78 -8.11 -36.58
C ASN A 502 -32.71 -9.13 -36.16
N ALA A 503 -32.74 -10.30 -36.77
CA ALA A 503 -31.75 -11.36 -36.49
C ALA A 503 -30.40 -11.17 -37.22
N VAL A 504 -30.31 -10.16 -38.10
CA VAL A 504 -29.09 -9.90 -38.88
C VAL A 504 -28.27 -8.81 -38.21
N PHE A 505 -27.01 -9.17 -37.89
CA PHE A 505 -26.05 -8.25 -37.28
C PHE A 505 -24.96 -7.85 -38.29
N THR A 506 -24.45 -6.64 -38.12
CA THR A 506 -23.27 -6.14 -38.83
C THR A 506 -22.28 -5.53 -37.85
N GLU A 507 -21.01 -5.50 -38.25
CA GLU A 507 -19.92 -5.00 -37.38
C GLU A 507 -19.85 -3.48 -37.44
N VAL A 508 -19.56 -2.83 -36.30
CA VAL A 508 -19.27 -1.38 -36.23
C VAL A 508 -17.79 -1.17 -36.58
N LEU A 509 -17.55 -0.38 -37.64
CA LEU A 509 -16.20 0.01 -38.08
C LEU A 509 -15.67 1.16 -37.19
N SER A 510 -16.49 2.18 -36.91
CA SER A 510 -16.14 3.34 -36.08
C SER A 510 -17.37 3.91 -35.38
N VAL A 511 -17.11 4.54 -34.24
CA VAL A 511 -18.06 5.46 -33.59
C VAL A 511 -17.58 6.87 -33.90
N ASP A 512 -18.33 7.58 -34.73
CA ASP A 512 -17.93 8.88 -35.26
C ASP A 512 -18.32 9.99 -34.27
N SER A 513 -19.43 9.79 -33.54
CA SER A 513 -19.93 10.66 -32.48
C SER A 513 -20.99 9.94 -31.63
N ASP A 514 -21.51 10.58 -30.59
CA ASP A 514 -22.60 10.05 -29.76
C ASP A 514 -23.90 9.80 -30.52
N ILE A 515 -24.00 10.36 -31.73
CA ILE A 515 -25.19 10.30 -32.59
C ILE A 515 -24.93 9.66 -33.93
N GLN A 516 -23.72 9.18 -34.19
CA GLN A 516 -23.36 8.55 -35.46
C GLN A 516 -22.35 7.44 -35.32
N ILE A 517 -22.57 6.31 -35.95
CA ILE A 517 -21.61 5.21 -36.16
C ILE A 517 -21.51 4.85 -37.62
N THR A 518 -20.36 4.28 -38.01
CA THR A 518 -20.13 3.69 -39.33
C THR A 518 -20.03 2.18 -39.21
N LEU A 519 -20.80 1.47 -39.98
CA LEU A 519 -20.78 0.01 -40.08
C LEU A 519 -19.67 -0.44 -41.05
N ARG A 520 -19.13 -1.64 -40.86
CA ARG A 520 -18.16 -2.24 -41.78
C ARG A 520 -18.75 -2.53 -43.13
N SER A 521 -20.04 -2.85 -43.20
CA SER A 521 -20.77 -3.10 -44.43
C SER A 521 -22.04 -2.26 -44.45
N ALA A 522 -22.44 -1.81 -45.63
CA ALA A 522 -23.69 -1.08 -45.79
C ALA A 522 -24.90 -1.93 -45.35
N TRP A 523 -25.86 -1.30 -44.70
CA TRP A 523 -27.10 -1.95 -44.29
C TRP A 523 -27.94 -2.35 -45.50
N ALA A 524 -28.11 -3.67 -45.67
CA ALA A 524 -28.72 -4.24 -46.89
C ALA A 524 -30.24 -4.39 -46.79
N PHE A 525 -30.86 -3.99 -45.67
CA PHE A 525 -32.28 -4.19 -45.40
C PHE A 525 -33.05 -2.85 -45.48
N GLY A 526 -34.37 -2.90 -45.38
CA GLY A 526 -35.19 -1.70 -45.40
C GLY A 526 -34.76 -0.67 -44.37
N THR A 527 -34.98 0.61 -44.66
CA THR A 527 -34.74 1.71 -43.72
C THR A 527 -35.65 1.58 -42.50
N VAL A 528 -35.04 1.62 -41.29
CA VAL A 528 -35.76 1.46 -40.03
C VAL A 528 -35.20 2.36 -38.97
N THR A 529 -36.05 2.99 -38.16
CA THR A 529 -35.71 3.76 -36.98
C THR A 529 -36.30 3.08 -35.75
N THR A 530 -35.44 2.57 -34.88
CA THR A 530 -35.83 1.90 -33.64
C THR A 530 -34.66 1.87 -32.68
N GLN A 531 -34.82 1.25 -31.53
CA GLN A 531 -33.66 0.91 -30.70
C GLN A 531 -32.69 0.00 -31.44
N MET A 532 -31.42 0.13 -31.09
CA MET A 532 -30.35 -0.73 -31.61
C MET A 532 -30.03 -1.83 -30.61
N GLN A 533 -29.92 -3.07 -31.05
CA GLN A 533 -29.33 -4.13 -30.30
C GLN A 533 -27.86 -4.32 -30.78
N TYR A 534 -27.04 -4.73 -29.87
CA TYR A 534 -25.67 -5.07 -30.17
C TYR A 534 -25.21 -6.28 -29.36
N LYS A 535 -24.21 -6.97 -29.89
CA LYS A 535 -23.57 -8.11 -29.26
C LYS A 535 -22.07 -7.89 -29.27
N LEU A 536 -21.44 -7.89 -28.13
CA LEU A 536 -19.98 -7.80 -28.03
C LEU A 536 -19.37 -9.12 -28.51
N GLN A 537 -18.49 -9.06 -29.52
CA GLN A 537 -17.87 -10.27 -30.07
C GLN A 537 -16.59 -10.64 -29.32
N VAL A 538 -15.60 -9.75 -29.31
CA VAL A 538 -14.28 -9.97 -28.70
C VAL A 538 -13.66 -8.62 -28.38
N ALA A 539 -12.90 -8.51 -27.28
CA ALA A 539 -12.10 -7.34 -27.01
C ALA A 539 -11.02 -7.16 -28.10
N ASN A 540 -10.92 -5.99 -28.68
CA ASN A 540 -9.86 -5.64 -29.62
C ASN A 540 -8.69 -4.96 -28.90
N GLU A 541 -7.59 -4.68 -29.59
CA GLU A 541 -6.39 -4.05 -29.01
C GLU A 541 -6.61 -2.66 -28.40
N LYS A 542 -7.70 -1.98 -28.78
CA LYS A 542 -8.08 -0.67 -28.25
C LYS A 542 -9.11 -0.75 -27.14
N SER A 543 -9.70 -1.91 -26.91
CA SER A 543 -10.68 -2.10 -25.85
C SER A 543 -10.04 -1.94 -24.47
N ILE A 544 -10.73 -1.20 -23.60
CA ILE A 544 -10.32 -0.99 -22.23
C ILE A 544 -11.11 -1.93 -21.34
N VAL A 545 -10.41 -2.90 -20.76
CA VAL A 545 -11.00 -3.83 -19.81
C VAL A 545 -10.70 -3.33 -18.41
N THR A 546 -11.75 -3.15 -17.62
CA THR A 546 -11.65 -2.66 -16.23
C THR A 546 -12.34 -3.63 -15.29
N ALA A 547 -11.89 -3.64 -14.04
CA ALA A 547 -12.50 -4.43 -12.98
C ALA A 547 -12.41 -3.71 -11.62
N ASP A 548 -13.31 -4.06 -10.74
CA ASP A 548 -13.14 -3.78 -9.31
C ASP A 548 -12.42 -4.98 -8.69
N VAL A 549 -11.29 -4.73 -8.00
CA VAL A 549 -10.38 -5.78 -7.55
C VAL A 549 -10.11 -5.66 -6.06
N TYR A 550 -10.20 -6.77 -5.34
CA TYR A 550 -9.68 -6.92 -3.99
C TYR A 550 -8.23 -7.40 -4.06
N GLY A 551 -7.33 -6.63 -3.47
CA GLY A 551 -5.90 -6.82 -3.60
C GLY A 551 -5.31 -7.91 -2.71
N ARG A 552 -4.03 -7.74 -2.42
CA ARG A 552 -3.18 -8.69 -1.70
C ARG A 552 -3.65 -8.92 -0.26
N THR A 553 -3.51 -10.14 0.21
CA THR A 553 -3.64 -10.54 1.62
C THR A 553 -2.33 -10.29 2.39
N ILE A 554 -2.41 -10.28 3.71
CA ILE A 554 -1.26 -9.96 4.58
C ILE A 554 -0.11 -10.97 4.46
N ASP A 555 -0.45 -12.25 4.24
CA ASP A 555 0.51 -13.34 4.11
C ASP A 555 0.87 -13.65 2.65
N GLY A 556 0.31 -12.92 1.69
CA GLY A 556 0.52 -13.11 0.27
C GLY A 556 -0.10 -14.41 -0.29
N THR A 557 -0.90 -15.14 0.50
CA THR A 557 -1.64 -16.33 0.07
C THR A 557 -3.05 -15.97 -0.39
N SER A 558 -3.76 -16.91 -1.00
CA SER A 558 -5.16 -16.70 -1.39
C SER A 558 -6.16 -16.82 -0.22
N THR A 559 -5.72 -17.26 0.96
CA THR A 559 -6.58 -17.51 2.13
C THR A 559 -6.34 -16.55 3.30
N GLY A 560 -5.31 -15.72 3.24
CA GLY A 560 -4.95 -14.76 4.27
C GLY A 560 -5.97 -13.63 4.48
N ALA A 561 -5.78 -12.85 5.54
CA ALA A 561 -6.59 -11.69 5.81
C ALA A 561 -6.36 -10.60 4.75
N PHE A 562 -7.43 -9.96 4.31
CA PHE A 562 -7.39 -8.89 3.32
C PHE A 562 -6.82 -7.60 3.93
N VAL A 563 -5.83 -7.01 3.27
CA VAL A 563 -5.22 -5.74 3.70
C VAL A 563 -5.98 -4.58 3.07
N ARG A 564 -6.73 -3.84 3.87
CA ARG A 564 -7.60 -2.75 3.40
C ARG A 564 -7.30 -1.39 4.02
N THR A 565 -6.75 -1.37 5.24
CA THR A 565 -6.44 -0.14 5.98
C THR A 565 -5.04 0.38 5.66
N GLY A 566 -4.86 1.70 5.76
CA GLY A 566 -3.56 2.31 5.47
C GLY A 566 -2.44 1.81 6.38
N ALA A 567 -2.68 1.66 7.68
CA ALA A 567 -1.69 1.12 8.61
C ALA A 567 -1.31 -0.33 8.26
N GLY A 568 -2.30 -1.16 7.86
CA GLY A 568 -2.05 -2.52 7.39
C GLY A 568 -1.21 -2.57 6.11
N MET A 569 -1.47 -1.67 5.15
CA MET A 569 -0.67 -1.57 3.92
C MET A 569 0.77 -1.15 4.19
N VAL A 570 0.97 -0.16 5.07
CA VAL A 570 2.32 0.27 5.47
C VAL A 570 3.07 -0.86 6.17
N SER A 571 2.42 -1.57 7.09
CA SER A 571 3.00 -2.76 7.76
C SER A 571 3.42 -3.83 6.76
N LEU A 572 2.58 -4.13 5.77
CA LEU A 572 2.89 -5.11 4.72
C LEU A 572 4.09 -4.67 3.88
N LEU A 573 4.13 -3.41 3.42
CA LEU A 573 5.25 -2.89 2.62
C LEU A 573 6.57 -2.89 3.40
N LEU A 574 6.54 -2.56 4.69
CA LEU A 574 7.73 -2.62 5.55
C LEU A 574 8.20 -4.07 5.78
N THR A 575 7.26 -5.01 5.86
CA THR A 575 7.58 -6.46 5.95
C THR A 575 8.21 -6.95 4.66
N ASP A 576 7.69 -6.54 3.50
CA ASP A 576 8.27 -6.86 2.18
C ASP A 576 9.68 -6.28 2.00
N LEU A 577 9.96 -5.13 2.63
CA LEU A 577 11.29 -4.52 2.66
C LEU A 577 12.26 -5.22 3.65
N GLY A 578 11.80 -6.23 4.39
CA GLY A 578 12.62 -6.94 5.39
C GLY A 578 12.67 -6.26 6.77
N LEU A 579 11.85 -5.24 7.00
CA LEU A 579 11.79 -4.50 8.28
C LEU A 579 10.68 -5.00 9.21
N GLY A 580 10.02 -6.11 8.90
CA GLY A 580 8.88 -6.65 9.65
C GLY A 580 9.15 -6.90 11.14
N SER A 581 10.36 -7.38 11.49
CA SER A 581 10.77 -7.61 12.88
C SER A 581 10.99 -6.34 13.68
N LEU A 582 11.13 -5.19 13.02
CA LEU A 582 11.35 -3.88 13.64
C LEU A 582 10.06 -3.09 13.84
N LEU A 583 8.90 -3.63 13.48
CA LEU A 583 7.63 -2.96 13.64
C LEU A 583 7.17 -2.95 15.10
N ASN A 584 6.75 -1.79 15.58
CA ASN A 584 6.00 -1.68 16.83
C ASN A 584 4.54 -2.06 16.58
N THR A 585 4.23 -3.35 16.64
CA THR A 585 2.92 -3.93 16.30
C THR A 585 1.77 -3.26 17.06
N SER A 586 1.98 -2.91 18.33
CA SER A 586 0.95 -2.21 19.13
C SER A 586 0.57 -0.87 18.50
N SER A 587 1.55 -0.09 18.02
CA SER A 587 1.28 1.21 17.39
C SER A 587 0.52 1.07 16.06
N PHE A 588 0.83 0.06 15.26
CA PHE A 588 0.11 -0.23 14.02
C PHE A 588 -1.34 -0.65 14.28
N ASN A 589 -1.59 -1.44 15.32
CA ASN A 589 -2.94 -1.84 15.72
C ASN A 589 -3.77 -0.63 16.18
N VAL A 590 -3.19 0.26 17.00
CA VAL A 590 -3.83 1.51 17.41
C VAL A 590 -4.12 2.38 16.18
N ALA A 591 -3.15 2.56 15.29
CA ALA A 591 -3.34 3.34 14.07
C ALA A 591 -4.44 2.76 13.15
N THR A 592 -4.57 1.44 13.09
CA THR A 592 -5.66 0.78 12.35
C THR A 592 -7.03 1.11 12.94
N THR A 593 -7.13 1.18 14.27
CA THR A 593 -8.37 1.56 14.96
C THR A 593 -8.67 3.05 14.78
N ASP A 594 -7.65 3.91 14.94
CA ASP A 594 -7.76 5.36 14.84
C ASP A 594 -8.12 5.85 13.43
N ALA A 595 -7.72 5.11 12.40
CA ALA A 595 -8.01 5.38 11.00
C ALA A 595 -8.45 4.09 10.27
N SER A 596 -9.60 3.55 10.68
CA SER A 596 -10.25 2.41 10.02
C SER A 596 -10.88 2.84 8.67
N MET A 597 -10.03 3.39 7.79
CA MET A 597 -10.40 3.89 6.47
C MET A 597 -9.90 2.94 5.40
N ASP A 598 -10.75 2.67 4.41
CA ASP A 598 -10.42 1.75 3.33
C ASP A 598 -9.71 2.48 2.19
N LEU A 599 -8.57 1.93 1.78
CA LEU A 599 -7.75 2.46 0.69
C LEU A 599 -7.63 1.46 -0.46
N GLY A 600 -7.20 1.97 -1.61
CA GLY A 600 -6.87 1.14 -2.77
C GLY A 600 -5.79 1.78 -3.63
N LEU A 601 -4.78 1.00 -3.99
CA LEU A 601 -3.73 1.43 -4.92
C LEU A 601 -3.17 0.26 -5.72
N ALA A 602 -2.66 0.57 -6.92
CA ALA A 602 -1.90 -0.34 -7.75
C ALA A 602 -0.44 0.13 -7.86
N LEU A 603 0.48 -0.81 -7.85
CA LEU A 603 1.92 -0.58 -7.95
C LEU A 603 2.49 -1.32 -9.17
N PRO A 604 3.04 -0.62 -10.15
CA PRO A 604 3.07 0.84 -10.30
C PRO A 604 1.68 1.43 -10.57
N ALA A 605 1.53 2.75 -10.41
CA ALA A 605 0.25 3.44 -10.56
C ALA A 605 -0.33 3.31 -11.98
N THR A 606 0.51 3.34 -13.01
CA THR A 606 0.09 3.18 -14.40
C THR A 606 0.51 1.82 -14.96
N ALA A 607 -0.34 1.23 -15.80
CA ALA A 607 -0.13 -0.10 -16.36
C ALA A 607 1.09 -0.19 -17.30
N SER A 608 1.53 0.93 -17.89
CA SER A 608 2.66 1.01 -18.82
C SER A 608 3.98 1.42 -18.14
N SER A 609 4.01 1.59 -16.83
CA SER A 609 5.21 2.06 -16.12
C SER A 609 6.36 1.05 -16.22
N SER A 610 7.53 1.54 -16.62
CA SER A 610 8.78 0.80 -16.65
C SER A 610 9.71 1.13 -15.46
N THR A 611 9.27 2.01 -14.56
CA THR A 611 10.02 2.42 -13.36
C THR A 611 9.28 1.93 -12.13
N PRO A 612 9.92 1.13 -11.27
CA PRO A 612 9.29 0.70 -10.02
C PRO A 612 9.21 1.90 -9.05
N PRO A 613 8.11 2.06 -8.30
CA PRO A 613 8.00 3.10 -7.29
C PRO A 613 8.92 2.81 -6.10
N LEU A 614 9.34 3.85 -5.40
CA LEU A 614 10.09 3.70 -4.16
C LEU A 614 9.12 3.43 -2.99
N TYR A 615 9.55 2.62 -2.02
CA TYR A 615 8.77 2.38 -0.79
C TYR A 615 8.40 3.68 -0.10
N ARG A 616 9.33 4.66 -0.04
CA ARG A 616 9.10 5.97 0.55
C ARG A 616 7.89 6.68 -0.05
N ASP A 617 7.83 6.77 -1.37
CA ASP A 617 6.80 7.55 -2.07
C ASP A 617 5.41 6.90 -1.92
N VAL A 618 5.37 5.56 -1.93
CA VAL A 618 4.14 4.80 -1.72
C VAL A 618 3.65 4.94 -0.28
N ILE A 619 4.52 4.76 0.71
CA ILE A 619 4.18 4.91 2.13
C ILE A 619 3.74 6.35 2.43
N ALA A 620 4.40 7.36 1.84
CA ALA A 620 3.99 8.75 1.96
C ALA A 620 2.57 8.98 1.40
N SER A 621 2.24 8.40 0.24
CA SER A 621 0.91 8.52 -0.37
C SER A 621 -0.18 7.85 0.48
N ILE A 622 0.10 6.67 1.04
CA ILE A 622 -0.80 5.99 1.98
C ILE A 622 -0.97 6.85 3.24
N SER A 623 0.12 7.32 3.83
CA SER A 623 0.10 8.13 5.05
C SER A 623 -0.66 9.44 4.87
N LYS A 624 -0.46 10.15 3.75
CA LYS A 624 -1.25 11.36 3.39
C LYS A 624 -2.76 11.07 3.35
N SER A 625 -3.13 9.89 2.89
CA SER A 625 -4.55 9.50 2.73
C SER A 625 -5.28 9.27 4.05
N ILE A 626 -4.58 9.12 5.17
CA ILE A 626 -5.18 8.84 6.49
C ILE A 626 -4.61 9.72 7.62
N ASN A 627 -3.84 10.75 7.31
CA ASN A 627 -3.07 11.54 8.28
C ASN A 627 -2.10 10.69 9.12
N GLY A 628 -1.52 9.66 8.50
CA GLY A 628 -0.55 8.78 9.14
C GLY A 628 0.85 9.35 9.16
N ILE A 629 1.64 8.94 10.13
CA ILE A 629 3.07 9.23 10.23
C ILE A 629 3.85 7.99 10.61
N LEU A 630 4.98 7.80 9.94
CA LEU A 630 5.93 6.73 10.24
C LEU A 630 7.18 7.34 10.87
N VAL A 631 7.57 6.87 12.03
CA VAL A 631 8.76 7.36 12.74
C VAL A 631 9.56 6.20 13.31
N GLN A 632 10.89 6.38 13.39
CA GLN A 632 11.76 5.49 14.14
C GLN A 632 11.71 5.86 15.62
N THR A 633 11.52 4.85 16.49
CA THR A 633 11.56 5.03 17.95
C THR A 633 13.00 4.96 18.49
N ASN A 634 13.21 5.39 19.72
CA ASN A 634 14.49 5.27 20.41
C ASN A 634 14.91 3.81 20.65
N ASN A 635 13.99 2.84 20.53
CA ASN A 635 14.26 1.40 20.68
C ASN A 635 14.54 0.71 19.33
N PHE A 636 14.90 1.46 18.28
CA PHE A 636 15.15 0.94 16.94
C PHE A 636 13.96 0.19 16.34
N GLN A 637 12.74 0.64 16.65
CA GLN A 637 11.50 0.15 16.07
C GLN A 637 10.86 1.19 15.18
N LEU A 638 10.06 0.77 14.23
CA LEU A 638 9.21 1.63 13.41
C LEU A 638 7.83 1.73 14.06
N ARG A 639 7.45 2.94 14.44
CA ARG A 639 6.12 3.28 14.99
C ARG A 639 5.29 3.97 13.93
N TYR A 640 4.05 3.55 13.81
CA TYR A 640 3.06 4.22 12.96
C TYR A 640 1.97 4.86 13.83
N GLY A 641 1.66 6.11 13.57
CA GLY A 641 0.66 6.87 14.31
C GLY A 641 -0.27 7.64 13.39
N ILE A 642 -1.44 8.01 13.89
CA ILE A 642 -2.41 8.86 13.18
C ILE A 642 -2.43 10.23 13.85
N ILE A 643 -2.35 11.28 13.05
CA ILE A 643 -2.54 12.66 13.49
C ILE A 643 -4.02 12.88 13.71
N GLN A 644 -4.40 13.05 14.98
CA GLN A 644 -5.76 13.31 15.37
C GLN A 644 -5.83 14.64 16.12
N PRO A 645 -6.71 15.56 15.70
CA PRO A 645 -6.84 16.88 16.38
C PRO A 645 -7.39 16.78 17.80
N ASN A 646 -8.10 15.69 18.11
CA ASN A 646 -8.74 15.45 19.41
C ASN A 646 -7.90 14.58 20.36
N LYS A 647 -6.64 14.34 20.08
CA LYS A 647 -5.77 13.54 20.94
C LYS A 647 -5.44 14.32 22.21
N THR A 648 -6.00 13.89 23.34
CA THR A 648 -5.88 14.54 24.65
C THR A 648 -4.83 13.90 25.55
N THR A 649 -4.41 12.67 25.24
CA THR A 649 -3.43 11.93 26.04
C THR A 649 -2.03 12.43 25.69
N ALA A 650 -1.38 13.08 26.64
CA ALA A 650 0.01 13.51 26.49
C ALA A 650 0.98 12.38 26.83
N SER A 651 2.02 12.22 26.03
CA SER A 651 3.11 11.27 26.27
C SER A 651 4.11 11.80 27.32
N LEU A 652 4.22 13.13 27.44
CA LEU A 652 5.12 13.79 28.36
C LEU A 652 4.48 15.09 28.85
N ARG A 653 4.71 15.41 30.13
CA ARG A 653 4.38 16.70 30.71
C ARG A 653 5.65 17.52 30.89
N LEU A 654 5.66 18.74 30.37
CA LEU A 654 6.72 19.72 30.51
C LEU A 654 6.22 20.90 31.35
N THR A 655 7.02 21.28 32.34
CA THR A 655 6.78 22.43 33.19
C THR A 655 7.78 23.53 32.89
N GLU A 656 7.61 24.71 33.53
CA GLU A 656 8.54 25.83 33.36
C GLU A 656 9.99 25.47 33.72
N SER A 657 10.19 24.58 34.69
CA SER A 657 11.52 24.10 35.08
C SER A 657 12.22 23.25 34.02
N ASP A 658 11.46 22.66 33.07
CA ASP A 658 11.96 21.77 32.01
C ASP A 658 12.31 22.54 30.74
N VAL A 659 11.80 23.75 30.61
CA VAL A 659 11.87 24.57 29.40
C VAL A 659 13.00 25.62 29.55
N LEU A 660 13.92 25.60 28.59
CA LEU A 660 15.01 26.60 28.52
C LEU A 660 14.55 27.85 27.76
N THR A 661 13.88 27.65 26.62
CA THR A 661 13.31 28.74 25.83
C THR A 661 11.92 28.36 25.30
N LEU A 662 11.03 29.34 25.22
CA LEU A 662 9.69 29.19 24.65
C LEU A 662 9.39 30.37 23.75
N SER A 663 9.02 30.12 22.52
CA SER A 663 8.43 31.10 21.60
C SER A 663 7.12 30.57 21.03
N VAL A 664 6.18 31.50 20.81
CA VAL A 664 4.88 31.20 20.19
C VAL A 664 4.73 32.09 18.97
N ALA A 665 4.59 31.47 17.80
CA ALA A 665 4.32 32.18 16.56
C ALA A 665 2.95 31.75 16.01
N ALA A 666 2.14 32.69 15.57
CA ALA A 666 0.88 32.43 14.92
C ALA A 666 0.96 32.87 13.44
N SER A 667 0.52 32.03 12.53
CA SER A 667 0.49 32.35 11.10
C SER A 667 -0.91 32.17 10.53
N ALA A 668 -1.49 33.23 9.99
CA ALA A 668 -2.76 33.19 9.28
C ALA A 668 -2.62 32.59 7.87
N ALA A 669 -1.41 32.48 7.34
CA ALA A 669 -1.16 32.08 5.95
C ALA A 669 -1.54 30.61 5.63
N LYS A 670 -1.81 29.80 6.67
CA LYS A 670 -2.10 28.37 6.52
C LYS A 670 -3.54 28.00 6.89
N MET A 671 -4.41 29.01 7.08
CA MET A 671 -5.82 28.77 7.42
C MET A 671 -6.65 28.51 6.18
N ILE A 672 -7.53 27.54 6.25
CA ILE A 672 -8.47 27.19 5.19
C ILE A 672 -9.90 27.32 5.67
N GLN A 673 -10.80 27.70 4.75
CA GLN A 673 -12.24 27.63 4.96
C GLN A 673 -12.80 26.25 4.60
N THR A 674 -12.36 25.72 3.46
CA THR A 674 -12.91 24.49 2.91
C THR A 674 -11.79 23.46 2.68
N ALA A 675 -11.90 22.31 3.32
CA ALA A 675 -11.10 21.14 3.00
C ALA A 675 -11.85 20.26 2.00
N ILE A 676 -11.25 19.99 0.86
CA ILE A 676 -11.78 19.12 -0.19
C ILE A 676 -10.90 17.88 -0.26
N VAL A 677 -11.45 16.71 0.02
CA VAL A 677 -10.75 15.43 -0.08
C VAL A 677 -11.21 14.72 -1.34
N THR A 678 -10.28 14.43 -2.24
CA THR A 678 -10.59 13.57 -3.39
C THR A 678 -10.45 12.11 -2.98
N TYR A 679 -11.39 11.29 -3.41
CA TYR A 679 -11.44 9.86 -3.09
C TYR A 679 -11.85 9.03 -4.31
N GLN A 680 -11.78 7.73 -4.18
CA GLN A 680 -12.09 6.77 -5.22
C GLN A 680 -11.29 7.08 -6.51
N PRO A 681 -9.93 7.12 -6.43
CA PRO A 681 -9.14 7.30 -7.62
C PRO A 681 -9.38 6.09 -8.52
N ARG A 682 -10.00 6.35 -9.67
CA ARG A 682 -10.22 5.35 -10.70
C ARG A 682 -9.21 5.58 -11.80
N GLU A 683 -8.54 4.55 -12.21
CA GLU A 683 -7.68 4.62 -13.38
C GLU A 683 -8.53 4.88 -14.64
N TYR A 684 -9.75 4.34 -14.63
CA TYR A 684 -10.71 4.53 -15.70
C TYR A 684 -12.14 4.50 -15.17
N ASP A 685 -12.91 5.54 -15.44
CA ASP A 685 -14.35 5.56 -15.15
C ASP A 685 -15.11 5.06 -16.35
N TYR A 686 -15.70 3.88 -16.23
CA TYR A 686 -16.50 3.25 -17.26
C TYR A 686 -17.82 3.98 -17.58
N THR A 687 -18.24 4.96 -16.77
CA THR A 687 -19.43 5.77 -17.05
C THR A 687 -19.12 6.97 -17.93
N THR A 688 -17.94 7.55 -17.78
CA THR A 688 -17.48 8.72 -18.54
C THR A 688 -16.38 8.38 -19.55
N LEU A 689 -15.89 7.13 -19.56
CA LEU A 689 -14.77 6.67 -20.39
C LEU A 689 -13.49 7.50 -20.20
N ALA A 690 -13.28 8.03 -19.02
CA ALA A 690 -12.12 8.84 -18.65
C ALA A 690 -11.67 8.55 -17.21
N ALA A 691 -10.43 8.87 -16.90
CA ALA A 691 -9.97 8.84 -15.51
C ALA A 691 -10.80 9.81 -14.66
N SER A 692 -11.26 9.38 -13.50
CA SER A 692 -12.09 10.21 -12.63
C SER A 692 -11.79 9.98 -11.16
N THR A 693 -12.03 11.02 -10.39
CA THR A 693 -12.04 10.99 -8.92
C THR A 693 -13.32 11.66 -8.43
N LYS A 694 -13.78 11.24 -7.26
CA LYS A 694 -14.86 11.92 -6.55
C LYS A 694 -14.29 12.81 -5.46
N SER A 695 -15.06 13.77 -4.97
CA SER A 695 -14.66 14.65 -3.89
C SER A 695 -15.72 14.71 -2.79
N ALA A 696 -15.24 14.86 -1.55
CA ALA A 696 -16.03 15.20 -0.39
C ALA A 696 -15.44 16.47 0.24
N SER A 697 -16.25 17.37 0.73
CA SER A 697 -15.81 18.64 1.29
C SER A 697 -16.38 18.88 2.67
N SER A 698 -15.60 19.56 3.50
CA SER A 698 -16.02 20.10 4.78
C SER A 698 -15.71 21.59 4.83
N VAL A 699 -16.67 22.38 5.29
CA VAL A 699 -16.57 23.84 5.37
C VAL A 699 -16.52 24.25 6.83
N SER A 700 -15.53 25.05 7.20
CA SER A 700 -15.43 25.63 8.53
C SER A 700 -16.32 26.84 8.70
N GLN A 701 -17.25 26.79 9.63
CA GLN A 701 -18.08 27.92 10.00
C GLN A 701 -17.26 29.04 10.65
N LEU A 702 -16.25 28.66 11.44
CA LEU A 702 -15.35 29.61 12.09
C LEU A 702 -14.60 30.47 11.07
N SER A 703 -14.00 29.84 10.06
CA SER A 703 -13.28 30.55 9.01
C SER A 703 -14.21 31.44 8.20
N THR A 704 -15.45 31.02 7.97
CA THR A 704 -16.45 31.80 7.23
C THR A 704 -16.81 33.08 7.98
N TYR A 705 -17.11 32.98 9.27
CA TYR A 705 -17.65 34.14 10.03
C TYR A 705 -16.56 35.04 10.60
N LEU A 706 -15.48 34.47 11.15
CA LEU A 706 -14.44 35.26 11.83
C LEU A 706 -13.31 35.73 10.90
N LEU A 707 -12.88 34.88 9.98
CA LEU A 707 -11.70 35.15 9.17
C LEU A 707 -12.05 35.72 7.80
N LYS A 708 -13.29 35.58 7.37
CA LYS A 708 -13.78 36.02 6.05
C LYS A 708 -12.87 35.54 4.90
N THR A 709 -12.21 34.42 5.10
CA THR A 709 -11.37 33.76 4.08
C THR A 709 -12.21 32.84 3.22
N THR A 710 -11.84 32.70 1.96
CA THR A 710 -12.46 31.78 1.01
C THR A 710 -11.44 30.73 0.53
N ILE A 711 -10.35 30.53 1.24
CA ILE A 711 -9.28 29.63 0.83
C ILE A 711 -9.79 28.19 0.93
N SER A 712 -9.78 27.51 -0.21
CA SER A 712 -10.07 26.08 -0.29
C SER A 712 -8.76 25.32 -0.59
N GLN A 713 -8.57 24.19 0.08
CA GLN A 713 -7.44 23.29 -0.17
C GLN A 713 -7.93 21.90 -0.54
N THR A 714 -7.38 21.37 -1.63
CA THR A 714 -7.69 20.00 -2.10
C THR A 714 -6.62 19.03 -1.64
N PHE A 715 -7.06 17.90 -1.09
CA PHE A 715 -6.26 16.83 -0.55
C PHE A 715 -6.48 15.55 -1.36
N PRO A 716 -5.56 15.19 -2.28
CA PRO A 716 -5.66 13.96 -3.03
C PRO A 716 -5.38 12.75 -2.13
N THR A 717 -6.24 11.73 -2.20
CA THR A 717 -6.13 10.53 -1.37
C THR A 717 -6.39 9.24 -2.15
N LEU A 718 -6.01 8.12 -1.53
CA LEU A 718 -6.27 6.76 -1.99
C LEU A 718 -7.54 6.16 -1.35
N LEU A 719 -8.35 6.96 -0.65
CA LEU A 719 -9.60 6.53 -0.03
C LEU A 719 -10.62 6.09 -1.08
N ILE A 720 -11.39 5.07 -0.76
CA ILE A 720 -12.41 4.53 -1.68
C ILE A 720 -13.85 4.90 -1.29
N ASN A 721 -14.09 5.27 -0.04
CA ASN A 721 -15.41 5.54 0.51
C ASN A 721 -15.65 7.03 0.73
N GLN A 722 -16.86 7.51 0.41
CA GLN A 722 -17.25 8.90 0.64
C GLN A 722 -17.26 9.27 2.12
N ALA A 723 -17.74 8.37 2.98
CA ALA A 723 -17.78 8.60 4.42
C ALA A 723 -16.36 8.83 4.99
N ASP A 724 -15.39 8.02 4.58
CA ASP A 724 -14.00 8.16 5.00
C ASP A 724 -13.37 9.48 4.50
N ALA A 725 -13.68 9.85 3.26
CA ALA A 725 -13.23 11.13 2.70
C ALA A 725 -13.83 12.34 3.44
N LEU A 726 -15.09 12.27 3.82
CA LEU A 726 -15.73 13.32 4.61
C LEU A 726 -15.11 13.43 6.01
N ARG A 727 -14.88 12.31 6.68
CA ARG A 727 -14.15 12.27 7.97
C ARG A 727 -12.78 12.92 7.88
N LEU A 728 -12.02 12.59 6.84
CA LEU A 728 -10.70 13.18 6.63
C LEU A 728 -10.79 14.68 6.33
N ALA A 729 -11.76 15.13 5.53
CA ALA A 729 -12.00 16.54 5.27
C ALA A 729 -12.34 17.31 6.56
N GLN A 730 -13.14 16.73 7.43
CA GLN A 730 -13.45 17.27 8.75
C GLN A 730 -12.20 17.36 9.63
N ARG A 731 -11.37 16.32 9.68
CA ARG A 731 -10.09 16.35 10.44
C ARG A 731 -9.16 17.47 9.94
N TRP A 732 -9.04 17.64 8.62
CA TRP A 732 -8.23 18.71 8.05
C TRP A 732 -8.80 20.11 8.36
N ASN A 733 -10.10 20.29 8.27
CA ASN A 733 -10.70 21.55 8.70
C ASN A 733 -10.37 21.87 10.15
N LEU A 734 -10.49 20.86 11.04
CA LEU A 734 -10.17 21.04 12.45
C LEU A 734 -8.74 21.50 12.70
N LEU A 735 -7.78 20.94 11.94
CA LEU A 735 -6.36 21.28 12.07
C LEU A 735 -6.02 22.65 11.48
N LEU A 736 -6.75 23.09 10.43
CA LEU A 736 -6.36 24.23 9.61
C LEU A 736 -7.38 25.40 9.64
N GLU A 737 -8.50 25.28 10.33
CA GLU A 737 -9.52 26.37 10.40
C GLU A 737 -9.08 27.57 11.23
N ARG A 738 -8.06 27.43 12.07
CA ARG A 738 -7.52 28.49 12.90
C ARG A 738 -6.03 28.65 12.67
N SER A 739 -5.52 29.84 12.94
CA SER A 739 -4.10 30.06 13.12
C SER A 739 -3.62 29.21 14.31
N SER A 740 -3.14 28.01 14.02
CA SER A 740 -2.51 27.21 15.06
C SER A 740 -1.25 27.93 15.51
N GLY A 741 -1.13 28.21 16.80
CA GLY A 741 0.12 28.67 17.36
C GLY A 741 1.19 27.63 17.13
N LEU A 742 2.23 27.99 16.40
CA LEU A 742 3.44 27.16 16.33
C LEU A 742 4.27 27.48 17.56
N LEU A 743 4.43 26.48 18.42
CA LEU A 743 5.29 26.59 19.58
C LEU A 743 6.68 26.04 19.25
N SER A 744 7.71 26.84 19.52
CA SER A 744 9.10 26.39 19.51
C SER A 744 9.60 26.39 20.94
N ILE A 745 10.01 25.22 21.40
CA ILE A 745 10.36 24.91 22.78
C ILE A 745 11.75 24.30 22.80
N THR A 746 12.68 24.90 23.50
CA THR A 746 13.95 24.24 23.83
C THR A 746 13.83 23.67 25.24
N THR A 747 13.99 22.37 25.37
CA THR A 747 13.91 21.66 26.65
C THR A 747 15.27 21.11 27.05
N LYS A 748 15.41 20.78 28.29
CA LYS A 748 16.47 19.94 28.79
C LYS A 748 16.33 18.54 28.20
N LEU A 749 17.30 17.65 28.44
CA LEU A 749 17.32 16.29 27.84
C LEU A 749 16.10 15.40 28.21
N GLN A 750 15.25 15.82 29.13
CA GLN A 750 13.96 15.19 29.42
C GLN A 750 13.09 15.10 28.14
N GLY A 751 13.17 16.09 27.27
CA GLY A 751 12.50 16.06 25.96
C GLY A 751 13.05 15.03 24.99
N ALA A 752 14.16 14.35 25.26
CA ALA A 752 14.75 13.36 24.35
C ALA A 752 13.88 12.12 24.11
N ALA A 753 12.95 11.83 25.03
CA ALA A 753 11.96 10.74 24.85
C ALA A 753 10.86 11.11 23.86
N VAL A 754 10.64 12.40 23.59
CA VAL A 754 9.59 12.89 22.70
C VAL A 754 9.90 12.55 21.23
N GLN A 755 8.87 12.18 20.50
CA GLN A 755 8.94 11.87 19.08
C GLN A 755 7.93 12.71 18.30
N VAL A 756 8.16 12.83 17.01
CA VAL A 756 7.21 13.47 16.11
C VAL A 756 5.87 12.73 16.15
N GLY A 757 4.77 13.48 16.18
CA GLY A 757 3.41 12.96 16.34
C GLY A 757 2.98 12.65 17.77
N ASP A 758 3.87 12.84 18.77
CA ASP A 758 3.47 12.80 20.16
C ASP A 758 2.70 14.08 20.52
N VAL A 759 1.88 13.97 21.56
CA VAL A 759 1.27 15.13 22.21
C VAL A 759 1.99 15.35 23.53
N ILE A 760 2.44 16.58 23.76
CA ILE A 760 3.03 16.99 25.04
C ILE A 760 2.08 17.94 25.76
N ASP A 761 2.05 17.84 27.10
CA ASP A 761 1.34 18.76 27.98
C ASP A 761 2.31 19.81 28.50
N LEU A 762 2.23 21.02 27.98
CA LEU A 762 3.12 22.14 28.34
C LEU A 762 2.43 23.11 29.30
N SER A 763 3.05 23.35 30.44
CA SER A 763 2.64 24.41 31.38
C SER A 763 3.79 25.40 31.60
N HIS A 764 3.55 26.68 31.26
CA HIS A 764 4.60 27.72 31.38
C HIS A 764 3.99 29.10 31.63
N ALA A 765 4.65 29.93 32.51
CA ALA A 765 4.18 31.24 32.90
C ALA A 765 4.05 32.26 31.77
N LYS A 766 4.84 32.13 30.67
CA LYS A 766 4.74 32.96 29.45
C LYS A 766 3.50 32.71 28.61
N LEU A 767 2.77 31.62 28.84
CA LEU A 767 1.56 31.31 28.08
C LEU A 767 0.40 32.11 28.69
N PHE A 768 -0.50 32.60 27.82
CA PHE A 768 -1.75 33.23 28.27
C PHE A 768 -2.71 32.16 28.80
N THR A 769 -3.46 32.53 29.84
CA THR A 769 -4.60 31.72 30.26
C THR A 769 -5.63 31.61 29.14
N ARG A 770 -6.24 30.46 28.97
CA ARG A 770 -7.35 30.31 28.05
C ARG A 770 -8.62 30.90 28.64
N PHE A 771 -9.53 31.34 27.75
CA PHE A 771 -10.83 31.83 28.17
C PHE A 771 -11.56 30.77 29.04
N GLY A 772 -11.95 31.12 30.24
CA GLY A 772 -12.62 30.24 31.19
C GLY A 772 -11.71 29.23 31.90
N ALA A 773 -10.39 29.22 31.65
CA ALA A 773 -9.44 28.36 32.34
C ALA A 773 -8.53 29.16 33.29
N THR A 774 -8.19 28.55 34.44
CA THR A 774 -7.27 29.14 35.40
C THR A 774 -5.80 28.74 35.18
N ASP A 775 -5.58 27.70 34.35
CA ASP A 775 -4.25 27.18 34.08
C ASP A 775 -3.67 27.71 32.73
N ARG A 776 -2.35 27.64 32.65
CA ARG A 776 -1.58 28.03 31.45
C ARG A 776 -1.09 26.81 30.66
N ARG A 777 -1.89 25.74 30.65
CA ARG A 777 -1.55 24.50 29.95
C ARG A 777 -1.86 24.58 28.48
N ARG A 778 -1.02 23.92 27.68
CA ARG A 778 -1.21 23.68 26.25
C ARG A 778 -0.95 22.22 25.92
N LEU A 779 -1.81 21.64 25.13
CA LEU A 779 -1.54 20.37 24.46
C LEU A 779 -0.88 20.70 23.13
N VAL A 780 0.34 20.22 22.94
CA VAL A 780 1.14 20.54 21.78
C VAL A 780 1.43 19.25 21.01
N MET A 781 0.99 19.18 19.76
CA MET A 781 1.32 18.08 18.86
C MET A 781 2.67 18.35 18.20
N VAL A 782 3.60 17.46 18.43
CA VAL A 782 5.00 17.61 18.02
C VAL A 782 5.16 17.39 16.52
N GLN A 783 5.73 18.39 15.83
CA GLN A 783 6.05 18.33 14.40
C GLN A 783 7.54 18.14 14.13
N LYS A 784 8.38 18.62 15.03
CA LYS A 784 9.83 18.56 14.86
C LYS A 784 10.48 18.31 16.21
N VAL A 785 11.46 17.43 16.19
CA VAL A 785 12.33 17.16 17.32
C VAL A 785 13.77 17.18 16.82
N MET A 786 14.59 18.06 17.41
CA MET A 786 16.04 18.13 17.15
C MET A 786 16.75 17.89 18.47
N LYS A 787 17.65 16.90 18.51
CA LYS A 787 18.40 16.51 19.71
C LYS A 787 19.87 16.85 19.53
N ASP A 788 20.47 17.44 20.54
CA ASP A 788 21.92 17.59 20.64
C ASP A 788 22.40 17.14 22.02
N GLY A 789 23.69 17.19 22.26
CA GLY A 789 24.26 16.79 23.55
C GLY A 789 23.83 17.66 24.73
N LEU A 790 23.21 18.80 24.51
CA LEU A 790 22.88 19.81 25.53
C LEU A 790 21.40 19.94 25.81
N GLY A 791 20.55 19.67 24.84
CA GLY A 791 19.11 19.83 24.96
C GLY A 791 18.32 19.25 23.81
N VAL A 792 17.02 19.54 23.80
CA VAL A 792 16.09 19.10 22.76
C VAL A 792 15.24 20.28 22.32
N GLN A 793 15.28 20.58 21.03
CA GLN A 793 14.41 21.56 20.41
C GLN A 793 13.18 20.86 19.86
N ILE A 794 12.00 21.29 20.29
CA ILE A 794 10.69 20.76 19.89
C ILE A 794 9.91 21.88 19.23
N GLU A 795 9.38 21.62 18.03
CA GLU A 795 8.39 22.50 17.42
C GLU A 795 7.06 21.74 17.30
N GLY A 796 5.95 22.38 17.57
CA GLY A 796 4.66 21.73 17.54
C GLY A 796 3.48 22.69 17.42
N ILE A 797 2.32 22.11 17.10
CA ILE A 797 1.05 22.82 16.94
C ILE A 797 0.29 22.80 18.25
N ASP A 798 -0.21 23.96 18.69
CA ASP A 798 -1.11 24.09 19.82
C ASP A 798 -2.50 23.51 19.51
N LEU A 799 -2.81 22.35 20.07
CA LEU A 799 -4.12 21.69 19.96
C LEU A 799 -5.16 22.30 20.91
N SER A 800 -4.75 23.11 21.87
CA SER A 800 -5.63 23.56 22.94
C SER A 800 -6.80 24.42 22.45
N ASN A 801 -6.63 25.09 21.32
CA ASN A 801 -7.69 25.89 20.71
C ASN A 801 -8.79 25.03 20.05
N MET A 802 -8.53 23.77 19.84
CA MET A 802 -9.50 22.83 19.22
C MET A 802 -10.62 22.42 20.21
N PHE A 803 -10.39 22.61 21.51
CA PHE A 803 -11.37 22.26 22.55
C PHE A 803 -12.35 23.39 22.89
N ASN A 804 -12.17 24.61 22.34
CA ASN A 804 -13.08 25.75 22.58
C ASN A 804 -14.07 25.88 21.40
N ARG A 805 -14.86 24.86 21.12
CA ARG A 805 -15.76 24.84 19.96
C ARG A 805 -17.19 25.10 20.36
N VAL A 806 -17.90 25.78 19.46
CA VAL A 806 -19.36 25.68 19.41
C VAL A 806 -19.71 24.38 18.71
N CYS A 807 -20.21 23.41 19.46
CA CYS A 807 -20.65 22.14 18.87
C CYS A 807 -22.09 22.27 18.35
N THR A 808 -22.36 21.69 17.21
CA THR A 808 -23.72 21.48 16.74
C THR A 808 -24.19 20.13 17.28
N ILE A 809 -25.18 20.14 18.15
CA ILE A 809 -25.84 18.93 18.62
C ILE A 809 -26.87 18.54 17.59
N THR A 810 -26.73 17.39 16.95
CA THR A 810 -27.69 16.88 16.00
C THR A 810 -28.51 15.76 16.61
N ALA A 811 -29.80 15.70 16.30
CA ALA A 811 -30.69 14.65 16.78
C ALA A 811 -30.33 13.23 16.28
N SER A 812 -29.43 13.15 15.30
CA SER A 812 -28.94 11.89 14.71
C SER A 812 -27.62 11.39 15.28
N SER A 813 -27.01 12.10 16.24
CA SER A 813 -25.76 11.67 16.88
C SER A 813 -26.01 10.41 17.74
N ASN A 814 -25.07 9.46 17.69
CA ASN A 814 -25.08 8.33 18.62
C ASN A 814 -24.97 8.83 20.08
N VAL A 815 -25.44 8.04 21.03
CA VAL A 815 -25.15 8.32 22.44
C VAL A 815 -23.65 8.28 22.68
N TYR A 816 -23.13 9.09 23.59
CA TYR A 816 -21.68 9.23 23.82
C TYR A 816 -20.96 7.89 24.01
N SER A 817 -21.54 6.94 24.72
CA SER A 817 -20.95 5.60 24.92
C SER A 817 -20.90 4.72 23.65
N ALA A 818 -21.69 5.05 22.65
CA ALA A 818 -21.74 4.36 21.36
C ALA A 818 -21.12 5.18 20.22
N ALA A 819 -20.66 6.40 20.52
CA ALA A 819 -20.08 7.31 19.54
C ALA A 819 -18.67 6.84 19.16
N SER A 820 -18.34 6.93 17.86
CA SER A 820 -16.98 6.72 17.38
C SER A 820 -16.05 7.85 17.85
N ALA A 821 -14.74 7.61 17.83
CA ALA A 821 -13.74 8.62 18.17
C ALA A 821 -13.89 9.90 17.31
N ASP A 822 -14.32 9.76 16.07
CA ASP A 822 -14.60 10.88 15.16
C ASP A 822 -15.86 11.64 15.57
N GLU A 823 -16.94 10.95 15.94
CA GLU A 823 -18.16 11.59 16.44
C GLU A 823 -17.90 12.32 17.76
N LEU A 824 -17.10 11.73 18.67
CA LEU A 824 -16.67 12.40 19.90
C LEU A 824 -15.84 13.65 19.63
N ALA A 825 -15.09 13.69 18.55
CA ALA A 825 -14.30 14.83 18.15
C ALA A 825 -15.12 15.99 17.52
N TYR A 826 -16.24 15.67 16.90
CA TYR A 826 -17.00 16.63 16.09
C TYR A 826 -18.36 16.99 16.64
N SER A 827 -18.92 16.15 17.53
CA SER A 827 -20.24 16.35 18.10
C SER A 827 -20.12 16.83 19.54
N GLY A 828 -20.93 17.81 19.92
CA GLY A 828 -21.12 18.17 21.32
C GLY A 828 -22.12 17.22 21.98
N TYR A 829 -21.86 16.86 23.21
CA TYR A 829 -22.77 16.04 24.04
C TYR A 829 -23.24 16.85 25.22
N ILE A 830 -24.50 16.66 25.58
CA ILE A 830 -25.12 17.33 26.73
C ILE A 830 -25.06 16.36 27.90
N THR A 831 -24.57 16.87 29.04
CA THR A 831 -24.65 16.13 30.30
C THR A 831 -25.69 16.76 31.21
N ASP A 832 -26.30 15.95 32.08
CA ASP A 832 -27.09 16.44 33.21
C ASP A 832 -26.20 17.03 34.33
N SER A 833 -26.80 17.50 35.39
CA SER A 833 -26.10 18.06 36.57
C SER A 833 -25.20 17.04 37.29
N PHE A 834 -25.29 15.76 36.99
CA PHE A 834 -24.49 14.67 37.58
C PHE A 834 -23.38 14.19 36.62
N GLY A 835 -23.21 14.83 35.46
CA GLY A 835 -22.23 14.41 34.47
C GLY A 835 -22.67 13.20 33.63
N MET A 836 -23.92 12.76 33.75
CA MET A 836 -24.50 11.70 32.91
C MET A 836 -24.83 12.27 31.52
N GLN A 837 -24.40 11.61 30.51
CA GLN A 837 -24.52 12.10 29.13
C GLN A 837 -25.89 11.77 28.54
N SER A 838 -26.50 12.74 27.86
CA SER A 838 -27.80 12.59 27.21
C SER A 838 -27.83 13.37 25.88
N ASN A 839 -28.35 12.77 24.83
CA ASN A 839 -28.64 13.46 23.57
C ASN A 839 -30.00 14.20 23.61
N THR A 840 -30.77 13.99 24.65
CA THR A 840 -32.06 14.67 24.85
C THR A 840 -32.03 15.47 26.14
N PRO A 841 -32.20 16.81 26.09
CA PRO A 841 -32.20 17.64 27.28
C PRO A 841 -33.52 17.40 28.05
N THR A 842 -33.43 16.67 29.16
CA THR A 842 -34.58 16.39 30.01
C THR A 842 -34.62 17.21 31.30
N THR A 843 -33.52 17.92 31.66
CA THR A 843 -33.43 18.68 32.89
C THR A 843 -32.57 19.93 32.74
N PHE A 844 -32.88 20.97 33.53
CA PHE A 844 -32.15 22.21 33.60
C PHE A 844 -30.80 21.99 34.36
N GLY A 845 -29.72 22.47 33.80
CA GLY A 845 -28.37 22.32 34.36
C GLY A 845 -27.45 21.54 33.41
N LEU A 846 -27.43 21.94 32.15
CA LEU A 846 -26.69 21.24 31.08
C LEU A 846 -25.24 21.68 31.07
N ASN A 847 -24.34 20.72 31.18
CA ASN A 847 -22.93 20.91 30.85
C ASN A 847 -22.69 20.33 29.45
N ILE A 848 -21.96 21.06 28.63
CA ILE A 848 -21.54 20.56 27.30
C ILE A 848 -20.18 19.89 27.47
N ILE A 849 -20.10 18.62 27.11
CA ILE A 849 -18.83 17.89 27.01
C ILE A 849 -18.34 17.99 25.58
N TYR A 850 -17.11 18.34 25.42
CA TYR A 850 -16.42 18.50 24.14
C TYR A 850 -15.45 17.38 23.89
#